data_bb64e01652ebfad5b600d009f44acaac
#
_entry.id   bb64e01652ebfad5b600d009f44acaac
#
_cell.length_a   1.000
_cell.length_b   1.000
_cell.length_c   1.000
_cell.angle_alpha   90.00
_cell.angle_beta   90.00
_cell.angle_gamma   90.00
#
_symmetry.space_group_name_H-M   'P 1'
#
loop_
_entity.id
_entity.type
_entity.pdbx_description
1 polymer ?
#
loop_
_entity_poly.entity_id
_entity_poly.type
_entity_poly.pdbx_seq_one_letter_code
_entity_poly.pdbx_strand_id
1 'polypeptide(L)'
;MEIMIKKRDGHFEPLSVEKTKRMIAFACLGLDSCDPLELEMDAKLQFVDGMTTKEIQKTLVQTAIEKVISKKDDGFGNQVNKMNQDWQFVAARLFLFDLYKEAAITRRYKAFGYGNFPNLVHMLVEQKKYADFFVTEYTADELQELGDYIKPKRDYLFNYEGLKLLADRYLVKGFNKEIYELPQERFMAIAMHLALVEGENKVEYAKKFYDLMSQLKMTTATPTLANAGTPFHQLSSCFISGVDDNLWSIYDVNSKFSRVSKHGGALGIYLGKVRALNSDIRGFKNSSGGVIPWIRLYNDTAVAVDQLGKRKGGATVTLDIWHKDFYEFVELRTNNGDDRRKAHDIFPAISVPNIFMERMIARENFTLFDPHEILAVKGYALEDFYDTDDNKEFTKRYLECEQDPNLHGIEVPALDMMKKIMRSAVETGTPFIFFRDTVNAANPNKHAGMIYASNLCHEIAQNVGFTNLAEEIINEDGTITTKTNTGDMVTCNLNSISLGRITDEELEENIALQIRMLDNVISINQAPVPESRMTSDKYRAIGLGTSGYHHYLVNHDIQWESDEHIEVADKLFENIAYYAIKASMELAKEKGAYPAFKGSEWETGEYFTRRGYTSDRWKQLAADVAKYGIRNGYLMAVAPTGSTSNIANTTAGIDPIFKKFFIEEKKGSFTPKTAPDLNNKTFWLYKEAHTIDQQWSIKACGVRQRHIDQAQSFNLYITPQMKAKEILDLYIEAYKQGIKTIYYIRNQSLEMDECTSCSS
;
A
#
# COMPACT_ATOMS: atom_id res chain seq x y z
N MET A 1 -19.98 -49.74 7.08
CA MET A 1 -19.25 -49.79 5.80
C MET A 1 -17.91 -49.12 5.99
N GLU A 2 -16.84 -49.74 5.53
CA GLU A 2 -15.52 -49.12 5.52
C GLU A 2 -15.47 -48.08 4.40
N ILE A 3 -15.14 -46.83 4.70
CA ILE A 3 -15.09 -45.75 3.72
C ILE A 3 -13.83 -45.95 2.85
N MET A 4 -14.02 -46.15 1.55
CA MET A 4 -12.94 -46.21 0.56
C MET A 4 -12.57 -44.79 0.10
N ILE A 5 -11.29 -44.51 0.02
CA ILE A 5 -10.78 -43.18 -0.42
C ILE A 5 -9.90 -43.34 -1.64
N LYS A 6 -9.96 -42.33 -2.54
CA LYS A 6 -9.11 -42.27 -3.72
C LYS A 6 -7.83 -41.51 -3.39
N LYS A 7 -6.70 -42.13 -3.61
CA LYS A 7 -5.37 -41.52 -3.42
C LYS A 7 -5.02 -40.60 -4.58
N ARG A 8 -3.99 -39.77 -4.41
CA ARG A 8 -3.53 -38.82 -5.43
C ARG A 8 -2.98 -39.49 -6.70
N ASP A 9 -2.48 -40.70 -6.60
CA ASP A 9 -2.03 -41.55 -7.71
C ASP A 9 -3.18 -42.32 -8.38
N GLY A 10 -4.41 -42.16 -7.88
CA GLY A 10 -5.64 -42.72 -8.47
C GLY A 10 -6.11 -44.06 -7.91
N HIS A 11 -5.31 -44.77 -7.08
CA HIS A 11 -5.77 -46.04 -6.48
C HIS A 11 -6.71 -45.79 -5.28
N PHE A 12 -7.50 -46.80 -4.95
CA PHE A 12 -8.41 -46.80 -3.81
C PHE A 12 -7.84 -47.59 -2.65
N GLU A 13 -7.94 -47.03 -1.43
CA GLU A 13 -7.63 -47.76 -0.18
C GLU A 13 -8.66 -47.42 0.90
N PRO A 14 -8.81 -48.24 1.96
CA PRO A 14 -9.64 -47.88 3.11
C PRO A 14 -9.13 -46.62 3.80
N LEU A 15 -10.06 -45.79 4.29
CA LEU A 15 -9.73 -44.60 5.08
C LEU A 15 -8.97 -44.99 6.36
N SER A 16 -7.72 -44.60 6.45
CA SER A 16 -6.95 -44.81 7.68
C SER A 16 -7.31 -43.74 8.73
N VAL A 17 -8.16 -44.17 9.68
CA VAL A 17 -8.55 -43.34 10.83
C VAL A 17 -7.31 -42.90 11.63
N GLU A 18 -6.34 -43.80 11.80
CA GLU A 18 -5.10 -43.54 12.56
C GLU A 18 -4.23 -42.46 11.91
N LYS A 19 -4.11 -42.46 10.57
CA LYS A 19 -3.40 -41.38 9.84
C LYS A 19 -4.11 -40.02 10.01
N THR A 20 -5.44 -40.03 9.96
CA THR A 20 -6.24 -38.80 10.14
C THR A 20 -6.10 -38.27 11.57
N LYS A 21 -6.19 -39.14 12.59
CA LYS A 21 -5.97 -38.76 14.00
C LYS A 21 -4.60 -38.14 14.22
N ARG A 22 -3.53 -38.77 13.74
CA ARG A 22 -2.16 -38.22 13.86
C ARG A 22 -2.02 -36.86 13.21
N MET A 23 -2.61 -36.66 12.04
CA MET A 23 -2.55 -35.39 11.34
C MET A 23 -3.29 -34.29 12.12
N ILE A 24 -4.47 -34.55 12.66
CA ILE A 24 -5.23 -33.63 13.50
C ILE A 24 -4.47 -33.31 14.78
N ALA A 25 -3.98 -34.34 15.50
CA ALA A 25 -3.22 -34.15 16.73
C ALA A 25 -1.97 -33.28 16.50
N PHE A 26 -1.26 -33.50 15.39
CA PHE A 26 -0.10 -32.69 15.03
C PHE A 26 -0.48 -31.23 14.67
N ALA A 27 -1.64 -31.00 14.03
CA ALA A 27 -2.13 -29.68 13.76
C ALA A 27 -2.54 -28.91 15.03
N CYS A 28 -3.03 -29.59 16.05
CA CYS A 28 -3.40 -29.00 17.34
C CYS A 28 -2.21 -28.85 18.32
N LEU A 29 -1.04 -29.40 18.02
CA LEU A 29 0.11 -29.43 18.94
C LEU A 29 0.49 -28.03 19.44
N GLY A 30 0.49 -27.82 20.76
CA GLY A 30 0.79 -26.53 21.39
C GLY A 30 -0.34 -25.49 21.28
N LEU A 31 -1.55 -25.92 20.93
CA LEU A 31 -2.76 -25.09 20.92
C LEU A 31 -3.77 -25.72 21.92
N ASP A 32 -3.55 -25.49 23.21
CA ASP A 32 -4.25 -26.15 24.30
C ASP A 32 -5.76 -25.90 24.33
N SER A 33 -6.22 -24.85 23.68
CA SER A 33 -7.63 -24.49 23.54
C SER A 33 -8.38 -25.32 22.47
N CYS A 34 -7.64 -26.13 21.65
CA CYS A 34 -8.19 -26.88 20.54
C CYS A 34 -8.13 -28.41 20.84
N ASP A 35 -9.30 -29.01 21.06
CA ASP A 35 -9.40 -30.45 21.27
C ASP A 35 -9.36 -31.23 19.94
N PRO A 36 -8.33 -32.07 19.68
CA PRO A 36 -8.25 -32.90 18.48
C PRO A 36 -9.46 -33.81 18.27
N LEU A 37 -10.07 -34.33 19.36
CA LEU A 37 -11.24 -35.22 19.29
C LEU A 37 -12.47 -34.47 18.75
N GLU A 38 -12.66 -33.23 19.16
CA GLU A 38 -13.76 -32.39 18.69
C GLU A 38 -13.69 -32.20 17.16
N LEU A 39 -12.50 -31.91 16.61
CA LEU A 39 -12.30 -31.78 15.17
C LEU A 39 -12.49 -33.13 14.45
N GLU A 40 -11.98 -34.23 15.02
CA GLU A 40 -12.10 -35.56 14.43
C GLU A 40 -13.56 -36.01 14.30
N MET A 41 -14.37 -35.82 15.34
CA MET A 41 -15.78 -36.21 15.36
C MET A 41 -16.58 -35.42 14.30
N ASP A 42 -16.45 -34.12 14.27
CA ASP A 42 -17.22 -33.27 13.36
C ASP A 42 -16.81 -33.45 11.90
N ALA A 43 -15.52 -33.64 11.62
CA ALA A 43 -15.04 -33.91 10.26
C ALA A 43 -15.46 -35.29 9.74
N LYS A 44 -15.45 -36.32 10.60
CA LYS A 44 -15.85 -37.68 10.21
C LYS A 44 -17.31 -37.76 9.74
N LEU A 45 -18.19 -36.96 10.30
CA LEU A 45 -19.59 -36.89 9.86
C LEU A 45 -19.75 -36.44 8.42
N GLN A 46 -18.74 -35.79 7.85
CA GLN A 46 -18.74 -35.27 6.49
C GLN A 46 -18.01 -36.16 5.47
N PHE A 47 -17.33 -37.22 5.94
CA PHE A 47 -16.62 -38.14 5.03
C PHE A 47 -17.58 -39.11 4.34
N VAL A 48 -17.48 -39.20 3.03
CA VAL A 48 -18.29 -40.08 2.19
C VAL A 48 -17.39 -41.06 1.39
N ASP A 49 -17.95 -42.18 1.00
CA ASP A 49 -17.25 -43.19 0.20
C ASP A 49 -16.82 -42.62 -1.16
N GLY A 50 -15.62 -42.94 -1.59
CA GLY A 50 -15.04 -42.46 -2.84
C GLY A 50 -14.35 -41.08 -2.77
N MET A 51 -14.38 -40.37 -1.62
CA MET A 51 -13.67 -39.10 -1.45
C MET A 51 -12.18 -39.23 -1.77
N THR A 52 -11.64 -38.19 -2.42
CA THR A 52 -10.18 -38.07 -2.59
C THR A 52 -9.50 -37.63 -1.29
N THR A 53 -8.22 -37.99 -1.13
CA THR A 53 -7.43 -37.49 0.01
C THR A 53 -7.31 -35.98 0.06
N LYS A 54 -7.47 -35.27 -1.09
CA LYS A 54 -7.50 -33.81 -1.17
C LYS A 54 -8.82 -33.26 -0.62
N GLU A 55 -9.95 -33.90 -0.94
CA GLU A 55 -11.25 -33.52 -0.38
C GLU A 55 -11.32 -33.74 1.13
N ILE A 56 -10.78 -34.87 1.64
CA ILE A 56 -10.67 -35.08 3.07
C ILE A 56 -9.86 -33.99 3.76
N GLN A 57 -8.71 -33.61 3.17
CA GLN A 57 -7.89 -32.54 3.71
C GLN A 57 -8.65 -31.21 3.72
N LYS A 58 -9.37 -30.88 2.64
CA LYS A 58 -10.22 -29.70 2.53
C LYS A 58 -11.34 -29.71 3.57
N THR A 59 -11.98 -30.84 3.80
CA THR A 59 -13.02 -31.00 4.84
C THR A 59 -12.45 -30.71 6.22
N LEU A 60 -11.27 -31.27 6.55
CA LEU A 60 -10.62 -31.00 7.84
C LEU A 60 -10.30 -29.52 8.04
N VAL A 61 -9.77 -28.86 7.01
CA VAL A 61 -9.52 -27.40 7.03
C VAL A 61 -10.81 -26.64 7.25
N GLN A 62 -11.88 -26.97 6.49
CA GLN A 62 -13.17 -26.29 6.59
C GLN A 62 -13.80 -26.48 7.97
N THR A 63 -13.78 -27.70 8.50
CA THR A 63 -14.32 -27.99 9.86
C THR A 63 -13.55 -27.20 10.93
N ALA A 64 -12.22 -27.08 10.80
CA ALA A 64 -11.43 -26.26 11.73
C ALA A 64 -11.80 -24.78 11.63
N ILE A 65 -12.03 -24.26 10.42
CA ILE A 65 -12.47 -22.88 10.18
C ILE A 65 -13.83 -22.62 10.85
N GLU A 66 -14.78 -23.53 10.73
CA GLU A 66 -16.12 -23.41 11.33
C GLU A 66 -16.07 -23.36 12.86
N LYS A 67 -15.03 -23.91 13.47
CA LYS A 67 -14.82 -23.87 14.93
C LYS A 67 -14.26 -22.56 15.44
N VAL A 68 -13.75 -21.69 14.58
CA VAL A 68 -13.29 -20.34 14.97
C VAL A 68 -14.43 -19.55 15.60
N ILE A 69 -15.62 -19.64 15.00
CA ILE A 69 -16.85 -19.03 15.51
C ILE A 69 -17.91 -20.14 15.56
N SER A 70 -18.14 -20.72 16.71
CA SER A 70 -19.12 -21.76 16.92
C SER A 70 -20.29 -21.25 17.76
N LYS A 71 -21.49 -21.72 17.47
CA LYS A 71 -22.66 -21.48 18.32
C LYS A 71 -22.68 -22.56 19.42
N LYS A 72 -22.72 -22.13 20.68
CA LYS A 72 -22.94 -23.02 21.82
C LYS A 72 -24.20 -22.61 22.56
N ASP A 73 -24.91 -23.61 23.10
CA ASP A 73 -25.99 -23.39 24.05
C ASP A 73 -25.36 -22.90 25.37
N ASP A 74 -25.91 -21.80 25.92
CA ASP A 74 -25.45 -21.23 27.20
C ASP A 74 -25.96 -22.02 28.43
N GLY A 75 -26.64 -23.14 28.22
CA GLY A 75 -27.28 -23.91 29.27
C GLY A 75 -28.69 -23.41 29.67
N PHE A 76 -29.12 -22.32 29.09
CA PHE A 76 -30.47 -21.73 29.26
C PHE A 76 -31.29 -21.76 27.98
N GLY A 77 -30.81 -22.48 26.96
CA GLY A 77 -31.46 -22.63 25.64
C GLY A 77 -31.17 -21.48 24.66
N ASN A 78 -30.28 -20.55 24.99
CA ASN A 78 -29.84 -19.49 24.06
C ASN A 78 -28.59 -19.90 23.30
N GLN A 79 -28.54 -19.61 22.02
CA GLN A 79 -27.35 -19.82 21.20
C GLN A 79 -26.38 -18.65 21.37
N VAL A 80 -25.25 -18.87 22.02
CA VAL A 80 -24.18 -17.88 22.21
C VAL A 80 -23.02 -18.19 21.28
N ASN A 81 -22.48 -17.18 20.57
CA ASN A 81 -21.28 -17.34 19.77
C ASN A 81 -20.07 -17.55 20.69
N LYS A 82 -19.47 -18.72 20.61
CA LYS A 82 -18.16 -19.00 21.22
C LYS A 82 -17.09 -18.81 20.16
N MET A 83 -16.14 -17.92 20.43
CA MET A 83 -14.99 -17.70 19.58
C MET A 83 -13.76 -18.39 20.15
N ASN A 84 -13.02 -19.09 19.29
CA ASN A 84 -11.70 -19.64 19.61
C ASN A 84 -10.76 -19.43 18.42
N GLN A 85 -9.91 -18.44 18.53
CA GLN A 85 -8.99 -18.02 17.47
C GLN A 85 -7.94 -19.08 17.13
N ASP A 86 -7.56 -19.93 18.05
CA ASP A 86 -6.52 -20.96 17.83
C ASP A 86 -6.89 -21.94 16.72
N TRP A 87 -8.19 -22.13 16.45
CA TRP A 87 -8.65 -22.94 15.32
C TRP A 87 -8.20 -22.38 13.95
N GLN A 88 -7.89 -21.10 13.82
CA GLN A 88 -7.30 -20.55 12.59
C GLN A 88 -5.88 -21.11 12.35
N PHE A 89 -5.11 -21.33 13.41
CA PHE A 89 -3.78 -21.94 13.31
C PHE A 89 -3.87 -23.44 13.03
N VAL A 90 -4.85 -24.13 13.59
CA VAL A 90 -5.13 -25.54 13.24
C VAL A 90 -5.47 -25.65 11.76
N ALA A 91 -6.38 -24.82 11.26
CA ALA A 91 -6.74 -24.75 9.84
C ALA A 91 -5.53 -24.42 8.94
N ALA A 92 -4.70 -23.48 9.35
CA ALA A 92 -3.46 -23.12 8.65
C ALA A 92 -2.50 -24.31 8.54
N ARG A 93 -2.25 -25.04 9.64
CA ARG A 93 -1.37 -26.21 9.66
C ARG A 93 -1.89 -27.35 8.81
N LEU A 94 -3.21 -27.60 8.85
CA LEU A 94 -3.85 -28.58 7.97
C LEU A 94 -3.70 -28.20 6.49
N PHE A 95 -3.88 -26.92 6.15
CA PHE A 95 -3.67 -26.42 4.80
C PHE A 95 -2.19 -26.47 4.39
N LEU A 96 -1.27 -26.14 5.28
CA LEU A 96 0.17 -26.27 5.08
C LEU A 96 0.59 -27.69 4.73
N PHE A 97 0.02 -28.69 5.41
CA PHE A 97 0.30 -30.12 5.12
C PHE A 97 -0.15 -30.51 3.71
N ASP A 98 -1.19 -29.87 3.18
CA ASP A 98 -1.59 -30.05 1.78
C ASP A 98 -0.58 -29.43 0.81
N LEU A 99 -0.12 -28.19 1.10
CA LEU A 99 0.94 -27.53 0.33
C LEU A 99 2.23 -28.36 0.30
N TYR A 100 2.66 -28.93 1.43
CA TYR A 100 3.85 -29.79 1.51
C TYR A 100 3.73 -31.02 0.62
N LYS A 101 2.55 -31.68 0.62
CA LYS A 101 2.29 -32.84 -0.24
C LYS A 101 2.27 -32.46 -1.72
N GLU A 102 1.64 -31.33 -2.06
CA GLU A 102 1.60 -30.88 -3.45
C GLU A 102 3.00 -30.53 -3.96
N ALA A 103 3.80 -29.78 -3.19
CA ALA A 103 5.19 -29.46 -3.55
C ALA A 103 6.05 -30.72 -3.72
N ALA A 104 5.93 -31.69 -2.79
CA ALA A 104 6.66 -32.94 -2.88
C ALA A 104 6.34 -33.75 -4.16
N ILE A 105 5.06 -33.81 -4.56
CA ILE A 105 4.63 -34.46 -5.79
C ILE A 105 5.16 -33.71 -7.02
N THR A 106 4.98 -32.38 -7.07
CA THR A 106 5.40 -31.54 -8.19
C THR A 106 6.92 -31.60 -8.39
N ARG A 107 7.68 -31.58 -7.32
CA ARG A 107 9.15 -31.58 -7.30
C ARG A 107 9.76 -32.98 -7.19
N ARG A 108 8.95 -34.03 -7.08
CA ARG A 108 9.33 -35.46 -7.04
C ARG A 108 10.31 -35.81 -5.90
N TYR A 109 10.11 -35.26 -4.70
CA TYR A 109 10.86 -35.69 -3.51
C TYR A 109 9.96 -36.43 -2.50
N LYS A 110 10.58 -37.24 -1.60
CA LYS A 110 9.83 -38.12 -0.68
C LYS A 110 9.65 -37.55 0.72
N ALA A 111 10.40 -36.52 1.11
CA ALA A 111 10.31 -35.91 2.42
C ALA A 111 8.93 -35.24 2.63
N PHE A 112 8.40 -35.30 3.86
CA PHE A 112 7.28 -34.50 4.28
C PHE A 112 7.79 -33.11 4.73
N GLY A 113 7.34 -32.07 4.08
CA GLY A 113 7.80 -30.71 4.33
C GLY A 113 8.67 -30.18 3.18
N TYR A 114 9.77 -29.54 3.51
CA TYR A 114 10.67 -28.90 2.55
C TYR A 114 11.57 -29.91 1.86
N GLY A 115 11.78 -29.73 0.55
CA GLY A 115 12.79 -30.43 -0.23
C GLY A 115 14.13 -29.69 -0.24
N ASN A 116 15.06 -30.12 -1.09
CA ASN A 116 16.34 -29.45 -1.27
C ASN A 116 16.15 -28.11 -2.01
N PHE A 117 16.58 -27.02 -1.39
CA PHE A 117 16.38 -25.65 -1.92
C PHE A 117 17.22 -25.37 -3.19
N PRO A 118 18.53 -25.74 -3.27
CA PRO A 118 19.29 -25.64 -4.52
C PRO A 118 18.61 -26.32 -5.72
N ASN A 119 18.04 -27.51 -5.51
CA ASN A 119 17.34 -28.22 -6.59
C ASN A 119 16.07 -27.46 -7.03
N LEU A 120 15.35 -26.81 -6.11
CA LEU A 120 14.22 -25.94 -6.45
C LEU A 120 14.69 -24.77 -7.29
N VAL A 121 15.77 -24.08 -6.88
CA VAL A 121 16.32 -22.93 -7.59
C VAL A 121 16.69 -23.31 -9.03
N HIS A 122 17.49 -24.36 -9.22
CA HIS A 122 17.88 -24.82 -10.56
C HIS A 122 16.67 -25.18 -11.43
N MET A 123 15.69 -25.90 -10.87
CA MET A 123 14.46 -26.26 -11.58
C MET A 123 13.67 -25.02 -12.04
N LEU A 124 13.50 -24.03 -11.15
CA LEU A 124 12.72 -22.84 -11.47
C LEU A 124 13.46 -21.86 -12.43
N VAL A 125 14.78 -21.82 -12.39
CA VAL A 125 15.61 -21.11 -13.38
C VAL A 125 15.49 -21.76 -14.75
N GLU A 126 15.62 -23.09 -14.85
CA GLU A 126 15.44 -23.84 -16.09
C GLU A 126 14.05 -23.61 -16.70
N GLN A 127 13.01 -23.55 -15.86
CA GLN A 127 11.64 -23.25 -16.30
C GLN A 127 11.37 -21.76 -16.53
N LYS A 128 12.35 -20.88 -16.40
CA LYS A 128 12.23 -19.41 -16.53
C LYS A 128 11.19 -18.80 -15.59
N LYS A 129 11.01 -19.39 -14.42
CA LYS A 129 10.18 -18.87 -13.34
C LYS A 129 10.99 -18.08 -12.32
N TYR A 130 12.24 -18.46 -12.13
CA TYR A 130 13.25 -17.68 -11.45
C TYR A 130 14.19 -17.05 -12.48
N ALA A 131 14.77 -15.90 -12.11
CA ALA A 131 15.77 -15.20 -12.90
C ALA A 131 17.13 -15.93 -12.83
N ASP A 132 17.93 -15.77 -13.89
CA ASP A 132 19.21 -16.47 -14.04
C ASP A 132 20.23 -16.07 -12.97
N PHE A 133 20.11 -14.87 -12.37
CA PHE A 133 21.05 -14.40 -11.35
C PHE A 133 21.13 -15.32 -10.12
N PHE A 134 20.12 -16.14 -9.83
CA PHE A 134 20.22 -17.12 -8.74
C PHE A 134 21.34 -18.15 -8.95
N VAL A 135 21.71 -18.44 -10.18
CA VAL A 135 22.73 -19.41 -10.52
C VAL A 135 23.97 -18.77 -11.14
N THR A 136 23.92 -17.49 -11.52
CA THR A 136 25.09 -16.74 -12.03
C THR A 136 25.79 -15.95 -10.94
N GLU A 137 25.04 -15.43 -9.97
CA GLU A 137 25.55 -14.58 -8.88
C GLU A 137 25.75 -15.33 -7.55
N TYR A 138 25.11 -16.48 -7.37
CA TYR A 138 25.27 -17.34 -6.20
C TYR A 138 25.96 -18.64 -6.58
N THR A 139 26.99 -19.01 -5.83
CA THR A 139 27.69 -20.29 -5.99
C THR A 139 26.83 -21.45 -5.47
N ALA A 140 27.18 -22.69 -5.83
CA ALA A 140 26.49 -23.87 -5.32
C ALA A 140 26.58 -23.99 -3.79
N ASP A 141 27.73 -23.64 -3.20
CA ASP A 141 27.93 -23.65 -1.75
C ASP A 141 27.08 -22.58 -1.05
N GLU A 142 27.00 -21.36 -1.59
CA GLU A 142 26.13 -20.29 -1.08
C GLU A 142 24.65 -20.68 -1.15
N LEU A 143 24.21 -21.32 -2.25
CA LEU A 143 22.84 -21.83 -2.38
C LEU A 143 22.54 -22.91 -1.34
N GLN A 144 23.49 -23.82 -1.08
CA GLN A 144 23.35 -24.85 -0.07
C GLN A 144 23.29 -24.24 1.34
N GLU A 145 24.18 -23.27 1.65
CA GLU A 145 24.21 -22.56 2.93
C GLU A 145 22.88 -21.84 3.22
N LEU A 146 22.33 -21.13 2.22
CA LEU A 146 21.05 -20.44 2.35
C LEU A 146 19.87 -21.42 2.48
N GLY A 147 19.93 -22.55 1.74
CA GLY A 147 18.94 -23.62 1.85
C GLY A 147 18.91 -24.25 3.25
N ASP A 148 20.08 -24.52 3.84
CA ASP A 148 20.20 -25.07 5.21
C ASP A 148 19.79 -24.05 6.28
N TYR A 149 19.86 -22.77 5.96
CA TYR A 149 19.42 -21.69 6.85
C TYR A 149 17.89 -21.57 6.94
N ILE A 150 17.12 -22.08 5.99
CA ILE A 150 15.65 -22.03 5.99
C ILE A 150 15.09 -22.68 7.27
N LYS A 151 14.10 -22.03 7.88
CA LYS A 151 13.48 -22.44 9.15
C LYS A 151 12.01 -22.86 8.94
N PRO A 152 11.71 -24.13 8.57
CA PRO A 152 10.35 -24.58 8.29
C PRO A 152 9.34 -24.38 9.44
N LYS A 153 9.81 -24.38 10.70
CA LYS A 153 8.96 -24.15 11.87
C LYS A 153 8.29 -22.77 11.88
N ARG A 154 8.84 -21.80 11.15
CA ARG A 154 8.25 -20.45 11.02
C ARG A 154 6.94 -20.46 10.23
N ASP A 155 6.64 -21.51 9.47
CA ASP A 155 5.34 -21.70 8.83
C ASP A 155 4.18 -21.77 9.83
N TYR A 156 4.45 -22.16 11.08
CA TYR A 156 3.44 -22.22 12.14
C TYR A 156 3.06 -20.86 12.73
N LEU A 157 3.73 -19.79 12.32
CA LEU A 157 3.37 -18.41 12.67
C LEU A 157 2.15 -17.90 11.88
N PHE A 158 1.85 -18.52 10.73
CA PHE A 158 0.71 -18.11 9.92
C PHE A 158 -0.61 -18.57 10.52
N ASN A 159 -1.61 -17.68 10.48
CA ASN A 159 -3.00 -18.09 10.53
C ASN A 159 -3.47 -18.58 9.14
N TYR A 160 -4.69 -19.12 9.06
CA TYR A 160 -5.21 -19.67 7.80
C TYR A 160 -5.31 -18.63 6.68
N GLU A 161 -5.82 -17.44 7.00
CA GLU A 161 -6.00 -16.38 6.01
C GLU A 161 -4.66 -15.91 5.41
N GLY A 162 -3.67 -15.65 6.25
CA GLY A 162 -2.35 -15.22 5.83
C GLY A 162 -1.64 -16.27 4.98
N LEU A 163 -1.67 -17.53 5.40
CA LEU A 163 -1.05 -18.63 4.64
C LEU A 163 -1.77 -18.86 3.31
N LYS A 164 -3.10 -18.83 3.30
CA LYS A 164 -3.88 -19.02 2.07
C LYS A 164 -3.65 -17.87 1.08
N LEU A 165 -3.61 -16.63 1.56
CA LEU A 165 -3.31 -15.47 0.74
C LEU A 165 -1.89 -15.56 0.13
N LEU A 166 -0.88 -15.93 0.94
CA LEU A 166 0.48 -16.14 0.48
C LEU A 166 0.53 -17.23 -0.61
N ALA A 167 -0.13 -18.38 -0.34
CA ALA A 167 -0.17 -19.50 -1.28
C ALA A 167 -0.92 -19.16 -2.58
N ASP A 168 -2.04 -18.46 -2.50
CA ASP A 168 -2.86 -18.17 -3.67
C ASP A 168 -2.24 -17.12 -4.61
N ARG A 169 -1.59 -16.07 -4.05
CA ARG A 169 -1.16 -14.90 -4.82
C ARG A 169 0.35 -14.82 -5.05
N TYR A 170 1.18 -15.33 -4.15
CA TYR A 170 2.59 -14.95 -4.10
C TYR A 170 3.58 -16.11 -4.30
N LEU A 171 3.23 -17.34 -3.94
CA LEU A 171 4.08 -18.49 -4.22
C LEU A 171 4.19 -18.73 -5.72
N VAL A 172 5.38 -19.05 -6.21
CA VAL A 172 5.61 -19.39 -7.62
C VAL A 172 4.93 -20.71 -7.94
N LYS A 173 4.10 -20.70 -8.99
CA LYS A 173 3.29 -21.83 -9.44
C LYS A 173 3.60 -22.20 -10.87
N GLY A 174 3.22 -23.45 -11.24
CA GLY A 174 3.17 -23.93 -12.59
C GLY A 174 2.04 -23.30 -13.42
N PHE A 175 2.03 -23.59 -14.73
CA PHE A 175 0.97 -23.08 -15.65
C PHE A 175 -0.41 -23.62 -15.29
N ASN A 176 -0.49 -24.84 -14.76
CA ASN A 176 -1.75 -25.43 -14.26
C ASN A 176 -1.97 -25.20 -12.75
N LYS A 177 -1.29 -24.19 -12.19
CA LYS A 177 -1.34 -23.79 -10.77
C LYS A 177 -0.71 -24.81 -9.80
N GLU A 178 0.17 -25.68 -10.28
CA GLU A 178 0.95 -26.58 -9.43
C GLU A 178 1.83 -25.78 -8.47
N ILE A 179 1.91 -26.25 -7.21
CA ILE A 179 2.74 -25.62 -6.18
C ILE A 179 4.20 -26.08 -6.35
N TYR A 180 5.10 -25.15 -6.58
CA TYR A 180 6.54 -25.38 -6.58
C TYR A 180 7.19 -24.87 -5.30
N GLU A 181 6.93 -23.62 -4.94
CA GLU A 181 7.47 -22.98 -3.74
C GLU A 181 6.64 -23.25 -2.49
N LEU A 182 7.33 -23.29 -1.36
CA LEU A 182 6.75 -23.24 -0.03
C LEU A 182 7.05 -21.86 0.63
N PRO A 183 6.32 -21.46 1.68
CA PRO A 183 6.40 -20.11 2.24
C PRO A 183 7.81 -19.62 2.55
N GLN A 184 8.63 -20.44 3.24
CA GLN A 184 9.98 -20.05 3.64
C GLN A 184 10.94 -19.97 2.45
N GLU A 185 10.73 -20.78 1.40
CA GLU A 185 11.51 -20.72 0.15
C GLU A 185 11.22 -19.41 -0.59
N ARG A 186 9.95 -18.94 -0.59
CA ARG A 186 9.58 -17.64 -1.16
C ARG A 186 10.31 -16.50 -0.45
N PHE A 187 10.30 -16.49 0.88
CA PHE A 187 10.98 -15.45 1.66
C PHE A 187 12.51 -15.49 1.43
N MET A 188 13.11 -16.69 1.34
CA MET A 188 14.52 -16.81 1.03
C MET A 188 14.83 -16.29 -0.39
N ALA A 189 14.02 -16.62 -1.39
CA ALA A 189 14.20 -16.12 -2.76
C ALA A 189 14.12 -14.58 -2.85
N ILE A 190 13.17 -13.97 -2.14
CA ILE A 190 13.07 -12.52 -2.03
C ILE A 190 14.32 -11.94 -1.36
N ALA A 191 14.74 -12.50 -0.23
CA ALA A 191 15.91 -12.05 0.52
C ALA A 191 17.19 -12.11 -0.32
N MET A 192 17.39 -13.20 -1.05
CA MET A 192 18.53 -13.38 -1.96
C MET A 192 18.52 -12.32 -3.07
N HIS A 193 17.37 -12.07 -3.70
CA HIS A 193 17.26 -11.04 -4.74
C HIS A 193 17.62 -9.65 -4.20
N LEU A 194 17.04 -9.26 -3.05
CA LEU A 194 17.31 -7.96 -2.46
C LEU A 194 18.75 -7.80 -1.96
N ALA A 195 19.42 -8.89 -1.63
CA ALA A 195 20.80 -8.90 -1.15
C ALA A 195 21.86 -8.85 -2.26
N LEU A 196 21.49 -8.99 -3.54
CA LEU A 196 22.46 -9.01 -4.66
C LEU A 196 23.41 -7.82 -4.68
N VAL A 197 22.93 -6.62 -4.33
CA VAL A 197 23.72 -5.38 -4.34
C VAL A 197 24.69 -5.26 -3.15
N GLU A 198 24.67 -6.20 -2.23
CA GLU A 198 25.57 -6.21 -1.07
C GLU A 198 26.92 -6.91 -1.37
N GLY A 199 27.13 -7.36 -2.61
CA GLY A 199 28.39 -7.93 -3.09
C GLY A 199 28.87 -9.15 -2.27
N GLU A 200 30.04 -9.07 -1.67
CA GLU A 200 30.60 -10.15 -0.85
C GLU A 200 29.75 -10.48 0.40
N ASN A 201 28.99 -9.50 0.89
CA ASN A 201 28.12 -9.67 2.07
C ASN A 201 26.71 -10.17 1.72
N LYS A 202 26.42 -10.51 0.46
CA LYS A 202 25.06 -10.88 0.00
C LYS A 202 24.45 -12.05 0.76
N VAL A 203 25.24 -13.06 1.14
CA VAL A 203 24.75 -14.21 1.90
C VAL A 203 24.33 -13.81 3.33
N GLU A 204 25.13 -12.98 3.99
CA GLU A 204 24.83 -12.47 5.32
C GLU A 204 23.55 -11.63 5.32
N TYR A 205 23.44 -10.68 4.37
CA TYR A 205 22.25 -9.85 4.26
C TYR A 205 21.01 -10.65 3.81
N ALA A 206 21.17 -11.65 2.95
CA ALA A 206 20.06 -12.55 2.61
C ALA A 206 19.50 -13.25 3.85
N LYS A 207 20.34 -13.73 4.76
CA LYS A 207 19.90 -14.31 6.04
C LYS A 207 19.18 -13.30 6.93
N LYS A 208 19.71 -12.08 7.07
CA LYS A 208 19.07 -11.01 7.87
C LYS A 208 17.71 -10.61 7.29
N PHE A 209 17.61 -10.41 5.98
CA PHE A 209 16.37 -10.07 5.30
C PHE A 209 15.33 -11.20 5.39
N TYR A 210 15.79 -12.46 5.23
CA TYR A 210 14.96 -13.63 5.43
C TYR A 210 14.40 -13.70 6.85
N ASP A 211 15.22 -13.44 7.85
CA ASP A 211 14.79 -13.49 9.26
C ASP A 211 13.69 -12.49 9.57
N LEU A 212 13.79 -11.25 9.07
CA LEU A 212 12.74 -10.25 9.24
C LEU A 212 11.40 -10.67 8.62
N MET A 213 11.43 -11.12 7.37
CA MET A 213 10.22 -11.51 6.64
C MET A 213 9.61 -12.80 7.21
N SER A 214 10.43 -13.83 7.44
CA SER A 214 9.97 -15.14 7.88
C SER A 214 9.48 -15.19 9.33
N GLN A 215 9.92 -14.23 10.17
CA GLN A 215 9.40 -14.01 11.51
C GLN A 215 8.16 -13.08 11.54
N LEU A 216 7.69 -12.64 10.37
CA LEU A 216 6.54 -11.74 10.20
C LEU A 216 6.72 -10.37 10.88
N LYS A 217 7.96 -9.93 11.09
CA LYS A 217 8.32 -8.65 11.71
C LYS A 217 8.19 -7.46 10.77
N MET A 218 8.06 -7.75 9.49
CA MET A 218 7.83 -6.79 8.42
C MET A 218 7.03 -7.42 7.28
N THR A 219 6.50 -6.57 6.41
CA THR A 219 5.95 -6.97 5.11
C THR A 219 6.52 -6.09 4.00
N THR A 220 6.83 -6.71 2.86
CA THR A 220 7.22 -5.98 1.65
C THR A 220 5.97 -5.55 0.87
N ALA A 221 6.15 -4.62 -0.06
CA ALA A 221 5.10 -4.28 -1.02
C ALA A 221 4.65 -5.51 -1.82
N THR A 222 3.37 -5.54 -2.23
CA THR A 222 2.81 -6.63 -3.04
C THR A 222 3.66 -6.98 -4.28
N PRO A 223 4.17 -6.02 -5.10
CA PRO A 223 5.01 -6.37 -6.24
C PRO A 223 6.34 -6.98 -5.83
N THR A 224 6.96 -6.54 -4.74
CA THR A 224 8.19 -7.15 -4.22
C THR A 224 7.92 -8.58 -3.79
N LEU A 225 6.84 -8.82 -3.04
CA LEU A 225 6.46 -10.15 -2.58
C LEU A 225 6.14 -11.11 -3.74
N ALA A 226 5.57 -10.60 -4.84
CA ALA A 226 5.17 -11.41 -6.00
C ALA A 226 6.30 -11.62 -7.02
N ASN A 227 7.10 -10.57 -7.30
CA ASN A 227 7.98 -10.52 -8.47
C ASN A 227 9.47 -10.61 -8.13
N ALA A 228 9.88 -10.42 -6.87
CA ALA A 228 11.30 -10.56 -6.52
C ALA A 228 11.78 -11.99 -6.83
N GLY A 229 12.93 -12.08 -7.47
CA GLY A 229 13.50 -13.36 -7.90
C GLY A 229 12.95 -13.91 -9.23
N THR A 230 11.94 -13.28 -9.83
CA THR A 230 11.41 -13.69 -11.13
C THR A 230 12.13 -12.93 -12.28
N PRO A 231 12.04 -13.41 -13.54
CA PRO A 231 12.59 -12.68 -14.69
C PRO A 231 11.96 -11.30 -14.91
N PHE A 232 10.77 -11.06 -14.36
CA PHE A 232 10.00 -9.81 -14.47
C PHE A 232 9.91 -9.10 -13.11
N HIS A 233 11.05 -8.67 -12.59
CA HIS A 233 11.18 -8.10 -11.25
C HIS A 233 10.89 -6.60 -11.20
N GLN A 234 9.69 -6.20 -11.60
CA GLN A 234 9.13 -4.90 -11.26
C GLN A 234 8.60 -4.98 -9.81
N LEU A 235 9.25 -4.22 -8.88
CA LEU A 235 9.09 -4.39 -7.43
C LEU A 235 8.29 -3.27 -6.76
N SER A 236 7.90 -2.23 -7.52
CA SER A 236 7.28 -1.01 -6.99
C SER A 236 5.78 -1.01 -7.16
N SER A 237 5.04 -0.52 -6.16
CA SER A 237 3.56 -0.61 -6.14
C SER A 237 2.88 0.46 -6.97
N CYS A 238 3.38 1.70 -6.91
CA CYS A 238 2.73 2.87 -7.46
C CYS A 238 3.74 3.79 -8.14
N PHE A 239 3.20 4.61 -9.05
CA PHE A 239 3.94 5.65 -9.78
C PHE A 239 3.12 6.92 -9.78
N ILE A 240 3.75 8.10 -9.98
CA ILE A 240 3.06 9.38 -10.12
C ILE A 240 3.67 10.14 -11.29
N SER A 241 2.81 10.73 -12.14
CA SER A 241 3.22 11.54 -13.29
C SER A 241 2.33 12.76 -13.45
N GLY A 242 2.90 13.89 -13.88
CA GLY A 242 2.17 15.09 -14.25
C GLY A 242 1.86 15.10 -15.74
N VAL A 243 0.70 15.67 -16.10
CA VAL A 243 0.27 15.93 -17.49
C VAL A 243 0.34 17.40 -17.76
N ASP A 244 1.05 17.80 -18.81
CA ASP A 244 1.08 19.17 -19.29
C ASP A 244 -0.06 19.45 -20.28
N ASP A 245 -0.40 20.73 -20.51
CA ASP A 245 -1.53 21.15 -21.33
C ASP A 245 -1.27 21.04 -22.84
N ASN A 246 -0.92 19.83 -23.27
CA ASN A 246 -0.77 19.50 -24.69
C ASN A 246 -1.10 18.04 -24.98
N LEU A 247 -1.52 17.77 -26.21
CA LEU A 247 -1.97 16.44 -26.65
C LEU A 247 -0.91 15.35 -26.49
N TRP A 248 0.36 15.69 -26.76
CA TRP A 248 1.45 14.73 -26.67
C TRP A 248 1.64 14.25 -25.21
N SER A 249 1.71 15.19 -24.26
CA SER A 249 1.87 14.88 -22.85
C SER A 249 0.70 14.04 -22.30
N ILE A 250 -0.54 14.35 -22.70
CA ILE A 250 -1.74 13.60 -22.31
C ILE A 250 -1.64 12.14 -22.74
N TYR A 251 -1.27 11.89 -24.01
CA TYR A 251 -1.16 10.53 -24.54
C TYR A 251 0.12 9.81 -24.10
N ASP A 252 1.21 10.53 -23.88
CA ASP A 252 2.43 9.97 -23.31
C ASP A 252 2.19 9.38 -21.89
N VAL A 253 1.51 10.13 -21.02
CA VAL A 253 1.13 9.66 -19.69
C VAL A 253 0.18 8.47 -19.79
N ASN A 254 -0.75 8.43 -20.75
CA ASN A 254 -1.60 7.27 -20.98
C ASN A 254 -0.80 6.03 -21.42
N SER A 255 0.16 6.21 -22.30
CA SER A 255 1.10 5.15 -22.71
C SER A 255 1.94 4.64 -21.53
N LYS A 256 2.45 5.54 -20.70
CA LYS A 256 3.16 5.19 -19.45
C LYS A 256 2.24 4.41 -18.49
N PHE A 257 0.99 4.83 -18.33
CA PHE A 257 -0.01 4.15 -17.51
C PHE A 257 -0.23 2.70 -17.97
N SER A 258 -0.39 2.47 -19.26
CA SER A 258 -0.58 1.11 -19.78
C SER A 258 0.62 0.21 -19.48
N ARG A 259 1.85 0.72 -19.60
CA ARG A 259 3.09 -0.02 -19.27
C ARG A 259 3.20 -0.31 -17.77
N VAL A 260 2.92 0.69 -16.92
CA VAL A 260 2.91 0.55 -15.47
C VAL A 260 1.86 -0.50 -15.04
N SER A 261 0.63 -0.40 -15.55
CA SER A 261 -0.46 -1.33 -15.23
C SER A 261 -0.12 -2.77 -15.63
N LYS A 262 0.40 -2.97 -16.85
CA LYS A 262 0.85 -4.30 -17.30
C LYS A 262 1.85 -4.96 -16.36
N HIS A 263 2.70 -4.17 -15.69
CA HIS A 263 3.71 -4.68 -14.76
C HIS A 263 3.27 -4.66 -13.29
N GLY A 264 1.97 -4.49 -13.03
CA GLY A 264 1.39 -4.61 -11.69
C GLY A 264 1.44 -3.35 -10.84
N GLY A 265 1.79 -2.19 -11.43
CA GLY A 265 1.78 -0.88 -10.75
C GLY A 265 0.47 -0.12 -10.95
N ALA A 266 0.20 0.85 -10.08
CA ALA A 266 -0.87 1.82 -10.24
C ALA A 266 -0.28 3.22 -10.51
N LEU A 267 -1.05 4.14 -11.12
CA LEU A 267 -0.58 5.47 -11.47
C LEU A 267 -1.39 6.56 -10.77
N GLY A 268 -0.71 7.50 -10.10
CA GLY A 268 -1.23 8.81 -9.74
C GLY A 268 -0.99 9.79 -10.89
N ILE A 269 -2.01 10.52 -11.32
CA ILE A 269 -1.97 11.42 -12.46
C ILE A 269 -2.39 12.82 -11.99
N TYR A 270 -1.55 13.83 -12.21
CA TYR A 270 -1.92 15.20 -11.98
C TYR A 270 -2.38 15.85 -13.28
N LEU A 271 -3.59 16.42 -13.30
CA LEU A 271 -4.23 17.06 -14.46
C LEU A 271 -4.45 18.58 -14.30
N GLY A 272 -3.99 19.20 -13.22
CA GLY A 272 -4.30 20.60 -12.90
C GLY A 272 -3.82 21.61 -13.93
N LYS A 273 -2.85 21.27 -14.81
CA LYS A 273 -2.40 22.15 -15.91
C LYS A 273 -3.30 22.11 -17.14
N VAL A 274 -4.09 21.04 -17.30
CA VAL A 274 -4.93 20.87 -18.50
C VAL A 274 -6.09 21.87 -18.50
N ARG A 275 -6.26 22.57 -19.60
CA ARG A 275 -7.30 23.61 -19.78
C ARG A 275 -8.72 23.09 -19.57
N ALA A 276 -9.56 23.99 -19.02
CA ALA A 276 -10.95 23.69 -18.71
C ALA A 276 -11.86 23.54 -19.94
N LEU A 277 -13.06 23.03 -19.69
CA LEU A 277 -14.16 23.03 -20.66
C LEU A 277 -14.40 24.42 -21.22
N ASN A 278 -14.62 24.52 -22.54
CA ASN A 278 -14.82 25.76 -23.28
C ASN A 278 -13.62 26.72 -23.28
N SER A 279 -12.44 26.30 -22.88
CA SER A 279 -11.21 27.03 -23.09
C SER A 279 -10.87 27.15 -24.58
N ASP A 280 -10.00 28.07 -24.90
CA ASP A 280 -9.49 28.31 -26.27
C ASP A 280 -8.56 27.17 -26.73
N ILE A 281 -8.62 26.82 -28.00
CA ILE A 281 -7.63 25.97 -28.68
C ILE A 281 -7.19 26.68 -29.97
N ARG A 282 -5.92 27.10 -30.06
CA ARG A 282 -5.32 27.80 -31.22
C ARG A 282 -6.10 29.05 -31.64
N GLY A 283 -6.65 29.83 -30.68
CA GLY A 283 -7.46 31.00 -30.94
C GLY A 283 -8.95 30.72 -31.23
N PHE A 284 -9.34 29.45 -31.33
CA PHE A 284 -10.75 29.06 -31.46
C PHE A 284 -11.39 29.00 -30.07
N LYS A 285 -12.27 29.93 -29.77
CA LYS A 285 -12.99 30.02 -28.50
C LYS A 285 -13.97 28.83 -28.32
N ASN A 286 -14.19 28.45 -27.08
CA ASN A 286 -15.14 27.36 -26.69
C ASN A 286 -14.86 26.01 -27.37
N SER A 287 -13.60 25.66 -27.59
CA SER A 287 -13.20 24.49 -28.36
C SER A 287 -12.72 23.32 -27.48
N SER A 288 -12.31 23.61 -26.25
CA SER A 288 -11.83 22.55 -25.30
C SER A 288 -12.98 21.73 -24.75
N GLY A 289 -12.78 20.40 -24.67
CA GLY A 289 -13.67 19.46 -23.98
C GLY A 289 -13.43 19.40 -22.47
N GLY A 290 -12.43 20.13 -21.93
CA GLY A 290 -12.04 20.08 -20.53
C GLY A 290 -11.30 18.79 -20.15
N VAL A 291 -11.18 18.52 -18.85
CA VAL A 291 -10.42 17.38 -18.33
C VAL A 291 -11.18 16.03 -18.41
N ILE A 292 -12.50 16.03 -18.41
CA ILE A 292 -13.32 14.81 -18.30
C ILE A 292 -13.08 13.82 -19.44
N PRO A 293 -13.01 14.24 -20.74
CA PRO A 293 -12.72 13.30 -21.84
C PRO A 293 -11.37 12.58 -21.69
N TRP A 294 -10.36 13.26 -21.16
CA TRP A 294 -9.03 12.69 -20.91
C TRP A 294 -9.05 11.69 -19.76
N ILE A 295 -9.80 11.98 -18.69
CA ILE A 295 -9.98 11.05 -17.57
C ILE A 295 -10.67 9.77 -18.03
N ARG A 296 -11.62 9.85 -18.96
CA ARG A 296 -12.25 8.67 -19.57
C ARG A 296 -11.26 7.83 -20.36
N LEU A 297 -10.35 8.45 -21.10
CA LEU A 297 -9.28 7.72 -21.78
C LEU A 297 -8.45 6.91 -20.79
N TYR A 298 -8.09 7.48 -19.65
CA TYR A 298 -7.39 6.75 -18.58
C TYR A 298 -8.26 5.66 -17.96
N ASN A 299 -9.56 5.89 -17.80
CA ASN A 299 -10.50 4.88 -17.31
C ASN A 299 -10.54 3.65 -18.24
N ASP A 300 -10.66 3.87 -19.53
CA ASP A 300 -10.70 2.80 -20.52
C ASP A 300 -9.36 2.04 -20.57
N THR A 301 -8.25 2.72 -20.39
CA THR A 301 -6.93 2.11 -20.25
C THR A 301 -6.83 1.26 -18.99
N ALA A 302 -7.36 1.72 -17.84
CA ALA A 302 -7.41 0.94 -16.60
C ALA A 302 -8.19 -0.37 -16.75
N VAL A 303 -9.28 -0.33 -17.50
CA VAL A 303 -10.12 -1.51 -17.82
C VAL A 303 -9.44 -2.44 -18.83
N ALA A 304 -8.81 -1.87 -19.87
CA ALA A 304 -8.20 -2.63 -20.95
C ALA A 304 -6.89 -3.33 -20.55
N VAL A 305 -6.10 -2.74 -19.65
CA VAL A 305 -4.80 -3.25 -19.24
C VAL A 305 -4.82 -3.56 -17.75
N ASP A 306 -5.20 -4.80 -17.41
CA ASP A 306 -5.19 -5.26 -16.04
C ASP A 306 -3.78 -5.57 -15.50
N GLN A 307 -3.66 -5.67 -14.18
CA GLN A 307 -2.40 -5.95 -13.50
C GLN A 307 -2.11 -7.46 -13.49
N LEU A 308 -1.46 -7.95 -14.55
CA LEU A 308 -1.01 -9.34 -14.69
C LEU A 308 -2.14 -10.38 -14.62
N GLY A 309 -3.38 -10.02 -14.95
CA GLY A 309 -4.55 -10.90 -14.82
C GLY A 309 -4.92 -11.24 -13.36
N LYS A 310 -4.25 -10.59 -12.38
CA LYS A 310 -4.46 -10.84 -10.93
C LYS A 310 -5.26 -9.73 -10.27
N ARG A 311 -5.29 -8.54 -10.86
CA ARG A 311 -5.86 -7.33 -10.29
C ARG A 311 -6.32 -6.38 -11.41
N LYS A 312 -7.39 -5.62 -11.19
CA LYS A 312 -7.80 -4.58 -12.13
C LYS A 312 -6.77 -3.45 -12.13
N GLY A 313 -6.55 -2.81 -13.29
CA GLY A 313 -5.78 -1.57 -13.39
C GLY A 313 -6.45 -0.47 -12.54
N GLY A 314 -5.66 0.41 -11.96
CA GLY A 314 -6.17 1.52 -11.15
C GLY A 314 -5.32 2.77 -11.27
N ALA A 315 -5.98 3.92 -11.32
CA ALA A 315 -5.32 5.21 -11.29
C ALA A 315 -6.08 6.20 -10.41
N THR A 316 -5.33 7.09 -9.77
CA THR A 316 -5.87 8.29 -9.13
C THR A 316 -5.59 9.48 -10.03
N VAL A 317 -6.57 10.33 -10.21
CA VAL A 317 -6.42 11.60 -10.93
C VAL A 317 -6.63 12.74 -9.95
N THR A 318 -5.65 13.65 -9.89
CA THR A 318 -5.69 14.83 -9.02
C THR A 318 -5.98 16.09 -9.84
N LEU A 319 -6.96 16.87 -9.39
CA LEU A 319 -7.31 18.18 -9.92
C LEU A 319 -7.31 19.22 -8.81
N ASP A 320 -6.90 20.45 -9.12
CA ASP A 320 -6.98 21.56 -8.17
C ASP A 320 -8.42 22.02 -7.95
N ILE A 321 -8.77 22.33 -6.71
CA ILE A 321 -10.13 22.71 -6.33
C ILE A 321 -10.60 24.00 -7.03
N TRP A 322 -9.67 24.87 -7.42
CA TRP A 322 -9.97 26.12 -8.13
C TRP A 322 -10.15 25.97 -9.65
N HIS A 323 -10.02 24.73 -10.20
CA HIS A 323 -10.22 24.46 -11.62
C HIS A 323 -11.70 24.55 -12.02
N LYS A 324 -12.01 25.19 -13.18
CA LYS A 324 -13.39 25.34 -13.64
C LYS A 324 -14.17 24.04 -13.80
N ASP A 325 -13.50 22.93 -14.11
CA ASP A 325 -14.15 21.62 -14.27
C ASP A 325 -14.40 20.90 -12.94
N PHE A 326 -14.17 21.54 -11.79
CA PHE A 326 -14.30 20.97 -10.45
C PHE A 326 -15.63 20.22 -10.23
N TYR A 327 -16.77 20.80 -10.60
CA TYR A 327 -18.07 20.19 -10.28
C TYR A 327 -18.31 18.86 -11.00
N GLU A 328 -17.92 18.74 -12.27
CA GLU A 328 -18.03 17.48 -13.01
C GLU A 328 -16.99 16.46 -12.52
N PHE A 329 -15.79 16.94 -12.19
CA PHE A 329 -14.72 16.11 -11.68
C PHE A 329 -15.09 15.42 -10.35
N VAL A 330 -15.70 16.12 -9.41
CA VAL A 330 -16.11 15.54 -8.12
C VAL A 330 -17.19 14.46 -8.31
N GLU A 331 -17.98 14.52 -9.37
CA GLU A 331 -19.06 13.56 -9.65
C GLU A 331 -18.65 12.39 -10.56
N LEU A 332 -17.36 12.22 -10.87
CA LEU A 332 -16.88 11.18 -11.78
C LEU A 332 -17.37 9.77 -11.45
N ARG A 333 -17.54 9.43 -10.17
CA ARG A 333 -17.92 8.11 -9.70
C ARG A 333 -19.36 7.98 -9.18
N THR A 334 -20.09 9.08 -9.10
CA THR A 334 -21.48 9.04 -8.63
C THR A 334 -22.41 8.39 -9.64
N ASN A 335 -23.49 7.75 -9.18
CA ASN A 335 -24.41 6.99 -10.03
C ASN A 335 -25.45 7.86 -10.77
N ASN A 336 -25.38 9.19 -10.64
CA ASN A 336 -26.29 10.13 -11.27
C ASN A 336 -25.62 10.87 -12.45
N GLY A 337 -26.40 11.30 -13.42
CA GLY A 337 -25.93 12.08 -14.57
C GLY A 337 -25.67 11.26 -15.85
N ASP A 338 -24.94 11.85 -16.82
CA ASP A 338 -24.63 11.21 -18.11
C ASP A 338 -23.43 10.25 -17.95
N ASP A 339 -23.62 8.97 -18.18
CA ASP A 339 -22.57 7.94 -18.11
C ASP A 339 -21.37 8.21 -19.02
N ARG A 340 -21.56 8.96 -20.10
CA ARG A 340 -20.47 9.40 -20.99
C ARG A 340 -19.52 10.39 -20.33
N ARG A 341 -19.87 10.93 -19.18
CA ARG A 341 -19.05 11.85 -18.35
C ARG A 341 -18.60 11.21 -17.04
N LYS A 342 -18.74 9.90 -16.90
CA LYS A 342 -18.33 9.13 -15.71
C LYS A 342 -17.05 8.32 -15.97
N ALA A 343 -16.32 8.04 -14.88
CA ALA A 343 -15.09 7.24 -14.89
C ALA A 343 -15.03 6.43 -13.58
N HIS A 344 -15.73 5.29 -13.56
CA HIS A 344 -15.95 4.51 -12.32
C HIS A 344 -14.70 3.76 -11.85
N ASP A 345 -13.74 3.48 -12.73
CA ASP A 345 -12.49 2.76 -12.41
C ASP A 345 -11.33 3.73 -12.10
N ILE A 346 -11.58 5.05 -12.14
CA ILE A 346 -10.63 6.11 -11.75
C ILE A 346 -11.03 6.68 -10.39
N PHE A 347 -10.03 6.99 -9.55
CA PHE A 347 -10.23 7.56 -8.22
C PHE A 347 -9.90 9.06 -8.25
N PRO A 348 -10.89 9.95 -8.14
CA PRO A 348 -10.64 11.39 -8.10
C PRO A 348 -10.01 11.80 -6.77
N ALA A 349 -9.07 12.76 -6.86
CA ALA A 349 -8.46 13.45 -5.72
C ALA A 349 -8.50 14.96 -5.95
N ILE A 350 -8.71 15.72 -4.89
CA ILE A 350 -8.76 17.19 -4.94
C ILE A 350 -7.56 17.76 -4.20
N SER A 351 -6.80 18.60 -4.90
CA SER A 351 -5.72 19.41 -4.34
C SER A 351 -6.31 20.70 -3.76
N VAL A 352 -6.14 20.88 -2.45
CA VAL A 352 -6.81 21.91 -1.64
C VAL A 352 -5.77 22.87 -1.06
N PRO A 353 -5.77 24.18 -1.46
CA PRO A 353 -4.92 25.19 -0.84
C PRO A 353 -5.51 25.73 0.45
N ASN A 354 -4.67 26.33 1.31
CA ASN A 354 -5.08 26.90 2.59
C ASN A 354 -6.18 27.95 2.46
N ILE A 355 -6.07 28.86 1.48
CA ILE A 355 -7.08 29.93 1.26
C ILE A 355 -8.48 29.36 1.01
N PHE A 356 -8.61 28.18 0.37
CA PHE A 356 -9.92 27.54 0.23
C PHE A 356 -10.50 27.13 1.58
N MET A 357 -9.70 26.50 2.44
CA MET A 357 -10.14 26.07 3.76
C MET A 357 -10.50 27.27 4.64
N GLU A 358 -9.69 28.32 4.60
CA GLU A 358 -9.94 29.59 5.32
C GLU A 358 -11.28 30.23 4.89
N ARG A 359 -11.52 30.38 3.59
CA ARG A 359 -12.77 30.93 3.06
C ARG A 359 -13.98 30.04 3.31
N MET A 360 -13.81 28.74 3.21
CA MET A 360 -14.88 27.77 3.51
C MET A 360 -15.31 27.85 4.98
N ILE A 361 -14.36 27.97 5.92
CA ILE A 361 -14.62 28.16 7.35
C ILE A 361 -15.28 29.50 7.61
N ALA A 362 -14.81 30.57 6.95
CA ALA A 362 -15.37 31.91 7.03
C ALA A 362 -16.73 32.08 6.28
N ARG A 363 -17.13 31.05 5.49
CA ARG A 363 -18.34 31.07 4.63
C ARG A 363 -18.28 32.15 3.54
N GLU A 364 -17.10 32.38 3.01
CA GLU A 364 -16.82 33.28 1.90
C GLU A 364 -16.93 32.58 0.55
N ASN A 365 -16.90 33.37 -0.52
CA ASN A 365 -16.87 32.87 -1.87
C ASN A 365 -15.45 32.46 -2.28
N PHE A 366 -15.37 31.58 -3.27
CA PHE A 366 -14.14 31.09 -3.88
C PHE A 366 -14.30 31.11 -5.41
N THR A 367 -13.24 31.47 -6.14
CA THR A 367 -13.31 31.65 -7.58
C THR A 367 -12.64 30.50 -8.32
N LEU A 368 -13.34 29.94 -9.28
CA LEU A 368 -12.83 28.91 -10.19
C LEU A 368 -12.24 29.57 -11.44
N PHE A 369 -11.09 29.07 -11.88
CA PHE A 369 -10.36 29.56 -13.04
C PHE A 369 -10.04 28.46 -14.05
N ASP A 370 -9.74 28.88 -15.28
CA ASP A 370 -9.09 28.06 -16.29
C ASP A 370 -7.57 28.26 -16.19
N PRO A 371 -6.77 27.19 -15.94
CA PRO A 371 -5.32 27.32 -15.83
C PRO A 371 -4.67 27.86 -17.10
N HIS A 372 -5.20 27.51 -18.26
CA HIS A 372 -4.72 28.05 -19.55
C HIS A 372 -4.92 29.58 -19.68
N GLU A 373 -6.09 30.07 -19.26
CA GLU A 373 -6.39 31.50 -19.28
C GLU A 373 -5.46 32.27 -18.32
N ILE A 374 -5.22 31.73 -17.10
CA ILE A 374 -4.27 32.35 -16.16
C ILE A 374 -2.87 32.43 -16.80
N LEU A 375 -2.37 31.33 -17.36
CA LEU A 375 -1.05 31.31 -17.98
C LEU A 375 -0.95 32.32 -19.13
N ALA A 376 -1.99 32.41 -19.96
CA ALA A 376 -2.03 33.36 -21.09
C ALA A 376 -2.06 34.83 -20.66
N VAL A 377 -2.81 35.17 -19.60
CA VAL A 377 -3.00 36.53 -19.12
C VAL A 377 -1.91 36.97 -18.16
N LYS A 378 -1.53 36.10 -17.20
CA LYS A 378 -0.59 36.44 -16.13
C LYS A 378 0.87 36.07 -16.44
N GLY A 379 1.10 35.18 -17.41
CA GLY A 379 2.44 34.68 -17.75
C GLY A 379 3.04 33.70 -16.74
N TYR A 380 2.23 33.18 -15.78
CA TYR A 380 2.60 32.17 -14.84
C TYR A 380 1.49 31.11 -14.68
N ALA A 381 1.86 29.89 -14.30
CA ALA A 381 0.94 28.83 -13.96
C ALA A 381 0.65 28.88 -12.44
N LEU A 382 -0.61 29.09 -12.06
CA LEU A 382 -1.00 29.23 -10.64
C LEU A 382 -0.73 27.95 -9.84
N GLU A 383 -0.85 26.80 -10.48
CA GLU A 383 -0.58 25.49 -9.91
C GLU A 383 0.88 25.26 -9.49
N ASP A 384 1.83 26.08 -9.95
CA ASP A 384 3.25 25.96 -9.60
C ASP A 384 3.61 26.65 -8.27
N PHE A 385 2.62 27.20 -7.56
CA PHE A 385 2.81 27.90 -6.30
C PHE A 385 2.09 27.21 -5.14
N TYR A 386 2.58 27.45 -3.93
CA TYR A 386 2.00 26.99 -2.66
C TYR A 386 2.33 27.99 -1.55
N ASP A 387 1.57 27.90 -0.46
CA ASP A 387 1.79 28.71 0.72
C ASP A 387 2.65 27.98 1.75
N THR A 388 3.47 28.75 2.44
CA THR A 388 4.15 28.36 3.69
C THR A 388 3.74 29.33 4.79
N ASP A 389 4.18 29.10 6.02
CA ASP A 389 3.90 30.01 7.14
C ASP A 389 4.45 31.41 6.88
N ASP A 390 5.65 31.49 6.29
CA ASP A 390 6.38 32.74 6.04
C ASP A 390 6.09 33.37 4.67
N ASN A 391 5.56 32.60 3.73
CA ASN A 391 5.35 33.06 2.36
C ASN A 391 4.01 32.57 1.80
N LYS A 392 3.10 33.49 1.57
CA LYS A 392 1.75 33.26 1.02
C LYS A 392 1.71 33.46 -0.50
N GLU A 393 2.63 32.85 -1.24
CA GLU A 393 2.81 33.09 -2.68
C GLU A 393 1.62 32.61 -3.52
N PHE A 394 1.04 31.44 -3.21
CA PHE A 394 -0.17 30.98 -3.90
C PHE A 394 -1.34 31.90 -3.62
N THR A 395 -1.62 32.20 -2.35
CA THR A 395 -2.72 33.08 -1.94
C THR A 395 -2.60 34.48 -2.60
N LYS A 396 -1.40 35.07 -2.60
CA LYS A 396 -1.15 36.35 -3.26
C LYS A 396 -1.53 36.30 -4.74
N ARG A 397 -1.00 35.32 -5.48
CA ARG A 397 -1.26 35.18 -6.92
C ARG A 397 -2.72 34.84 -7.22
N TYR A 398 -3.34 34.04 -6.39
CA TYR A 398 -4.76 33.72 -6.51
C TYR A 398 -5.63 35.01 -6.36
N LEU A 399 -5.34 35.83 -5.36
CA LEU A 399 -6.04 37.13 -5.17
C LEU A 399 -5.77 38.12 -6.32
N GLU A 400 -4.56 38.11 -6.88
CA GLU A 400 -4.24 38.88 -8.09
C GLU A 400 -5.06 38.42 -9.31
N CYS A 401 -5.35 37.11 -9.41
CA CYS A 401 -6.21 36.58 -10.46
C CYS A 401 -7.68 37.00 -10.26
N GLU A 402 -8.18 37.01 -9.05
CA GLU A 402 -9.56 37.48 -8.75
C GLU A 402 -9.78 38.96 -9.08
N GLN A 403 -8.75 39.79 -8.96
CA GLN A 403 -8.82 41.20 -9.21
C GLN A 403 -8.59 41.58 -10.70
N ASP A 404 -8.13 40.63 -11.52
CA ASP A 404 -7.81 40.91 -12.93
C ASP A 404 -9.04 40.83 -13.82
N PRO A 405 -9.47 41.97 -14.44
CA PRO A 405 -10.67 42.03 -15.27
C PRO A 405 -10.54 41.22 -16.59
N ASN A 406 -9.35 40.78 -16.96
CA ASN A 406 -9.10 39.98 -18.17
C ASN A 406 -9.25 38.47 -17.90
N LEU A 407 -9.41 38.04 -16.64
CA LEU A 407 -9.67 36.66 -16.26
C LEU A 407 -11.18 36.45 -16.03
N HIS A 408 -11.72 35.39 -16.61
CA HIS A 408 -13.14 35.06 -16.52
C HIS A 408 -13.37 34.02 -15.40
N GLY A 409 -13.15 34.40 -14.15
CA GLY A 409 -13.40 33.56 -12.98
C GLY A 409 -14.90 33.27 -12.77
N ILE A 410 -15.20 32.13 -12.17
CA ILE A 410 -16.56 31.75 -11.72
C ILE A 410 -16.56 31.76 -10.20
N GLU A 411 -17.22 32.78 -9.63
CA GLU A 411 -17.33 32.90 -8.17
C GLU A 411 -18.47 32.03 -7.62
N VAL A 412 -18.17 31.23 -6.60
CA VAL A 412 -19.10 30.29 -5.96
C VAL A 412 -18.89 30.26 -4.44
N PRO A 413 -19.89 29.96 -3.62
CA PRO A 413 -19.69 29.80 -2.18
C PRO A 413 -18.77 28.61 -1.89
N ALA A 414 -17.64 28.81 -1.18
CA ALA A 414 -16.71 27.76 -0.83
C ALA A 414 -17.34 26.60 -0.04
N LEU A 415 -18.31 26.94 0.84
CA LEU A 415 -19.06 25.93 1.58
C LEU A 415 -19.90 25.02 0.67
N ASP A 416 -20.44 25.50 -0.44
CA ASP A 416 -21.22 24.68 -1.38
C ASP A 416 -20.32 23.73 -2.17
N MET A 417 -19.11 24.14 -2.49
CA MET A 417 -18.08 23.25 -3.04
C MET A 417 -17.75 22.10 -2.07
N MET A 418 -17.55 22.43 -0.79
CA MET A 418 -17.27 21.41 0.23
C MET A 418 -18.45 20.45 0.45
N LYS A 419 -19.71 20.96 0.43
CA LYS A 419 -20.90 20.09 0.44
C LYS A 419 -20.93 19.12 -0.74
N LYS A 420 -20.48 19.55 -1.91
CA LYS A 420 -20.41 18.71 -3.11
C LYS A 420 -19.37 17.59 -2.93
N ILE A 421 -18.17 17.92 -2.40
CA ILE A 421 -17.14 16.95 -2.05
C ILE A 421 -17.71 15.92 -1.06
N MET A 422 -18.29 16.39 0.05
CA MET A 422 -18.84 15.52 1.09
C MET A 422 -19.93 14.59 0.56
N ARG A 423 -20.84 15.10 -0.30
CA ARG A 423 -21.89 14.28 -0.91
C ARG A 423 -21.31 13.15 -1.75
N SER A 424 -20.33 13.45 -2.62
CA SER A 424 -19.66 12.44 -3.41
C SER A 424 -18.91 11.44 -2.53
N ALA A 425 -18.22 11.93 -1.49
CA ALA A 425 -17.47 11.08 -0.57
C ALA A 425 -18.36 10.12 0.24
N VAL A 426 -19.55 10.57 0.67
CA VAL A 426 -20.54 9.71 1.36
C VAL A 426 -21.09 8.64 0.40
N GLU A 427 -21.28 8.96 -0.89
CA GLU A 427 -21.82 8.05 -1.90
C GLU A 427 -20.78 7.06 -2.45
N THR A 428 -19.51 7.48 -2.62
CA THR A 428 -18.50 6.72 -3.37
C THR A 428 -17.19 6.46 -2.62
N GLY A 429 -17.03 7.02 -1.42
CA GLY A 429 -15.77 7.04 -0.68
C GLY A 429 -14.76 8.06 -1.18
N THR A 430 -15.04 8.74 -2.31
CA THR A 430 -14.15 9.70 -2.98
C THR A 430 -14.87 11.02 -3.29
N PRO A 431 -14.18 12.14 -3.57
CA PRO A 431 -12.74 12.28 -3.84
C PRO A 431 -11.87 12.19 -2.59
N PHE A 432 -10.61 11.81 -2.80
CA PHE A 432 -9.56 11.95 -1.78
C PHE A 432 -9.16 13.41 -1.63
N ILE A 433 -8.60 13.78 -0.48
CA ILE A 433 -8.15 15.16 -0.23
C ILE A 433 -6.62 15.18 -0.11
N PHE A 434 -6.03 16.15 -0.79
CA PHE A 434 -4.61 16.44 -0.77
C PHE A 434 -4.43 17.92 -0.38
N PHE A 435 -3.98 18.18 0.87
CA PHE A 435 -3.73 19.54 1.37
C PHE A 435 -2.39 20.05 0.84
N ARG A 436 -2.41 20.69 -0.35
CA ARG A 436 -1.23 21.00 -1.14
C ARG A 436 -0.20 21.87 -0.41
N ASP A 437 -0.65 22.88 0.34
CA ASP A 437 0.25 23.80 1.04
C ASP A 437 0.94 23.08 2.20
N THR A 438 0.18 22.32 3.00
CA THR A 438 0.71 21.48 4.09
C THR A 438 1.75 20.47 3.58
N VAL A 439 1.47 19.83 2.43
CA VAL A 439 2.39 18.86 1.82
C VAL A 439 3.68 19.54 1.36
N ASN A 440 3.57 20.64 0.61
CA ASN A 440 4.72 21.31 0.01
C ASN A 440 5.53 22.12 1.04
N ALA A 441 4.88 22.71 2.05
CA ALA A 441 5.57 23.34 3.18
C ALA A 441 6.48 22.34 3.94
N ALA A 442 6.11 21.07 3.99
CA ALA A 442 6.88 20.02 4.64
C ALA A 442 7.81 19.22 3.71
N ASN A 443 7.89 19.58 2.43
CA ASN A 443 8.72 18.88 1.43
C ASN A 443 10.22 19.07 1.71
N PRO A 444 11.01 18.03 1.98
CA PRO A 444 12.45 18.18 2.23
C PRO A 444 13.26 18.51 0.97
N ASN A 445 12.69 18.36 -0.22
CA ASN A 445 13.34 18.57 -1.51
C ASN A 445 12.73 19.73 -2.32
N LYS A 446 12.29 20.80 -1.66
CA LYS A 446 11.71 22.01 -2.29
C LYS A 446 12.61 22.64 -3.35
N HIS A 447 13.93 22.59 -3.15
CA HIS A 447 14.94 23.14 -4.05
C HIS A 447 14.95 22.45 -5.43
N ALA A 448 14.44 21.24 -5.53
CA ALA A 448 14.51 20.39 -6.74
C ALA A 448 13.16 20.22 -7.45
N GLY A 449 12.06 20.69 -6.88
CA GLY A 449 10.73 20.57 -7.47
C GLY A 449 9.59 20.77 -6.50
N MET A 450 8.37 20.47 -6.95
CA MET A 450 7.13 20.60 -6.22
C MET A 450 6.32 19.31 -6.23
N ILE A 451 5.52 19.09 -5.19
CA ILE A 451 4.61 17.94 -5.05
C ILE A 451 3.22 18.38 -5.51
N TYR A 452 2.76 17.85 -6.66
CA TYR A 452 1.47 18.20 -7.26
C TYR A 452 0.36 17.21 -6.93
N ALA A 453 0.69 15.94 -6.70
CA ALA A 453 -0.25 14.86 -6.52
C ALA A 453 0.33 13.76 -5.65
N SER A 454 -0.53 12.85 -5.21
CA SER A 454 -0.16 11.61 -4.53
C SER A 454 -0.43 10.39 -5.42
N ASN A 455 0.01 9.22 -4.95
CA ASN A 455 -0.28 7.93 -5.58
C ASN A 455 -1.72 7.47 -5.33
N LEU A 456 -2.07 6.26 -5.79
CA LEU A 456 -3.41 5.70 -5.64
C LEU A 456 -3.88 5.65 -4.17
N CYS A 457 -2.99 5.32 -3.24
CA CYS A 457 -3.34 5.16 -1.81
C CYS A 457 -3.02 6.39 -0.94
N HIS A 458 -2.59 7.50 -1.53
CA HIS A 458 -2.40 8.82 -0.90
C HIS A 458 -1.34 8.91 0.22
N GLU A 459 -0.39 7.96 0.29
CA GLU A 459 0.73 8.02 1.25
C GLU A 459 2.00 8.64 0.68
N ILE A 460 2.15 8.73 -0.64
CA ILE A 460 3.36 9.24 -1.28
C ILE A 460 3.25 10.74 -1.52
N ALA A 461 4.27 11.47 -1.09
CA ALA A 461 4.42 12.90 -1.33
C ALA A 461 5.85 13.20 -1.77
N GLN A 462 6.07 13.21 -3.09
CA GLN A 462 7.38 13.41 -3.72
C GLN A 462 7.25 14.36 -4.89
N ASN A 463 8.34 15.04 -5.27
CA ASN A 463 8.37 15.95 -6.41
C ASN A 463 7.92 15.25 -7.69
N VAL A 464 7.03 15.90 -8.42
CA VAL A 464 6.48 15.45 -9.72
C VAL A 464 6.86 16.46 -10.79
N GLY A 465 7.23 15.99 -11.97
CA GLY A 465 7.52 16.83 -13.13
C GLY A 465 6.62 16.53 -14.32
N PHE A 466 6.81 17.29 -15.38
CA PHE A 466 6.03 17.20 -16.62
C PHE A 466 6.98 16.85 -17.78
N THR A 467 6.67 15.78 -18.50
CA THR A 467 7.45 15.36 -19.67
C THR A 467 6.82 15.93 -20.96
N ASN A 468 7.63 16.56 -21.79
CA ASN A 468 7.22 17.14 -23.04
C ASN A 468 8.11 16.69 -24.21
N LEU A 469 7.52 16.60 -25.40
CA LEU A 469 8.24 16.34 -26.62
C LEU A 469 9.19 17.53 -26.92
N ALA A 470 10.46 17.22 -27.12
CA ALA A 470 11.44 18.22 -27.56
C ALA A 470 11.64 18.18 -29.08
N GLU A 471 11.88 16.97 -29.64
CA GLU A 471 12.18 16.81 -31.05
C GLU A 471 11.91 15.38 -31.52
N GLU A 472 11.47 15.22 -32.78
CA GLU A 472 11.42 13.95 -33.50
C GLU A 472 12.31 14.03 -34.73
N ILE A 473 13.28 13.14 -34.84
CA ILE A 473 14.29 13.09 -35.90
C ILE A 473 14.08 11.83 -36.74
N ILE A 474 13.89 12.00 -38.04
CA ILE A 474 13.89 10.88 -38.98
C ILE A 474 15.35 10.62 -39.39
N ASN A 475 15.86 9.45 -39.05
CA ASN A 475 17.21 9.03 -39.35
C ASN A 475 17.31 8.45 -40.77
N GLU A 476 18.49 8.48 -41.35
CA GLU A 476 18.76 7.95 -42.71
C GLU A 476 18.49 6.45 -42.84
N ASP A 477 18.60 5.70 -41.74
CA ASP A 477 18.34 4.26 -41.70
C ASP A 477 16.82 3.90 -41.60
N GLY A 478 15.94 4.91 -41.64
CA GLY A 478 14.49 4.76 -41.56
C GLY A 478 13.97 4.64 -40.10
N THR A 479 14.82 4.80 -39.09
CA THR A 479 14.38 4.88 -37.69
C THR A 479 13.97 6.30 -37.31
N ILE A 480 13.14 6.43 -36.26
CA ILE A 480 12.74 7.71 -35.68
C ILE A 480 13.32 7.79 -34.27
N THR A 481 14.07 8.87 -34.00
CA THR A 481 14.57 9.21 -32.67
C THR A 481 13.65 10.27 -32.05
N THR A 482 13.01 9.96 -30.93
CA THR A 482 12.21 10.89 -30.13
C THR A 482 13.02 11.40 -28.95
N LYS A 483 13.21 12.71 -28.86
CA LYS A 483 13.82 13.39 -27.71
C LYS A 483 12.74 14.03 -26.86
N THR A 484 12.85 13.90 -25.55
CA THR A 484 11.92 14.46 -24.59
C THR A 484 12.65 15.31 -23.55
N ASN A 485 12.02 16.40 -23.12
CA ASN A 485 12.34 17.09 -21.88
C ASN A 485 11.65 16.34 -20.74
N THR A 486 12.39 15.53 -20.01
CA THR A 486 11.84 14.62 -19.01
C THR A 486 11.54 15.34 -17.70
N GLY A 487 10.31 15.16 -17.19
CA GLY A 487 9.93 15.51 -15.82
C GLY A 487 10.16 14.36 -14.86
N ASP A 488 10.11 14.65 -13.56
CA ASP A 488 10.20 13.64 -12.52
C ASP A 488 8.95 12.75 -12.53
N MET A 489 9.12 11.44 -12.71
CA MET A 489 8.09 10.42 -12.57
C MET A 489 8.38 9.58 -11.33
N VAL A 490 7.55 9.74 -10.31
CA VAL A 490 7.71 9.12 -9.00
C VAL A 490 7.54 7.60 -9.06
N THR A 491 8.33 6.91 -8.25
CA THR A 491 8.21 5.47 -8.01
C THR A 491 8.09 5.20 -6.50
N CYS A 492 7.12 4.40 -6.09
CA CYS A 492 6.86 4.08 -4.69
C CYS A 492 7.53 2.76 -4.31
N ASN A 493 8.60 2.82 -3.53
CA ASN A 493 9.30 1.66 -2.98
C ASN A 493 8.92 1.54 -1.50
N LEU A 494 8.09 0.54 -1.15
CA LEU A 494 7.41 0.47 0.14
C LEU A 494 7.72 -0.80 0.91
N ASN A 495 7.91 -0.66 2.22
CA ASN A 495 7.86 -1.72 3.22
C ASN A 495 7.06 -1.25 4.43
N SER A 496 6.60 -2.19 5.24
CA SER A 496 5.90 -1.87 6.49
C SER A 496 6.43 -2.66 7.66
N ILE A 497 6.73 -1.97 8.75
CA ILE A 497 7.06 -2.55 10.05
C ILE A 497 5.77 -3.21 10.59
N SER A 498 5.83 -4.47 11.02
CA SER A 498 4.70 -5.14 11.69
C SER A 498 4.71 -4.82 13.17
N LEU A 499 4.20 -3.65 13.57
CA LEU A 499 4.28 -3.13 14.94
C LEU A 499 3.70 -4.08 15.99
N GLY A 500 2.66 -4.84 15.66
CA GLY A 500 2.09 -5.85 16.55
C GLY A 500 2.94 -7.11 16.71
N ARG A 501 4.08 -7.23 15.99
CA ARG A 501 4.94 -8.42 15.93
C ARG A 501 6.40 -8.17 16.34
N ILE A 502 6.74 -6.95 16.72
CA ILE A 502 8.08 -6.58 17.18
C ILE A 502 8.00 -5.95 18.58
N THR A 503 9.11 -5.98 19.30
CA THR A 503 9.27 -5.23 20.55
C THR A 503 9.95 -3.90 20.29
N ASP A 504 9.86 -2.99 21.25
CA ASP A 504 10.49 -1.66 21.12
C ASP A 504 12.03 -1.74 21.00
N GLU A 505 12.65 -2.76 21.62
CA GLU A 505 14.09 -3.01 21.55
C GLU A 505 14.56 -3.47 20.17
N GLU A 506 13.67 -4.15 19.40
CA GLU A 506 13.97 -4.63 18.05
C GLU A 506 13.78 -3.54 16.99
N LEU A 507 13.19 -2.40 17.35
CA LEU A 507 12.74 -1.38 16.40
C LEU A 507 13.90 -0.80 15.58
N GLU A 508 15.02 -0.46 16.24
CA GLU A 508 16.17 0.17 15.59
C GLU A 508 16.81 -0.75 14.54
N GLU A 509 17.09 -2.01 14.89
CA GLU A 509 17.70 -2.97 13.97
C GLU A 509 16.75 -3.33 12.81
N ASN A 510 15.47 -3.53 13.13
CA ASN A 510 14.44 -3.82 12.13
C ASN A 510 14.34 -2.69 11.10
N ILE A 511 14.30 -1.43 11.54
CA ILE A 511 14.25 -0.26 10.66
C ILE A 511 15.53 -0.15 9.81
N ALA A 512 16.71 -0.33 10.40
CA ALA A 512 17.96 -0.23 9.67
C ALA A 512 18.04 -1.24 8.52
N LEU A 513 17.61 -2.48 8.75
CA LEU A 513 17.54 -3.50 7.72
C LEU A 513 16.48 -3.19 6.65
N GLN A 514 15.31 -2.68 7.04
CA GLN A 514 14.26 -2.32 6.07
C GLN A 514 14.65 -1.13 5.20
N ILE A 515 15.32 -0.11 5.73
CA ILE A 515 15.85 1.03 4.95
C ILE A 515 16.87 0.50 3.91
N ARG A 516 17.78 -0.41 4.29
CA ARG A 516 18.70 -1.04 3.36
C ARG A 516 17.98 -1.87 2.29
N MET A 517 16.99 -2.67 2.67
CA MET A 517 16.17 -3.44 1.71
C MET A 517 15.51 -2.52 0.68
N LEU A 518 14.95 -1.39 1.12
CA LEU A 518 14.28 -0.43 0.24
C LEU A 518 15.26 0.29 -0.69
N ASP A 519 16.45 0.68 -0.21
CA ASP A 519 17.50 1.24 -1.05
C ASP A 519 17.97 0.22 -2.09
N ASN A 520 18.09 -1.06 -1.70
CA ASN A 520 18.43 -2.15 -2.61
C ASN A 520 17.37 -2.37 -3.68
N VAL A 521 16.07 -2.29 -3.34
CA VAL A 521 14.98 -2.33 -4.32
C VAL A 521 15.17 -1.30 -5.43
N ILE A 522 15.53 -0.05 -5.09
CA ILE A 522 15.78 0.99 -6.10
C ILE A 522 16.85 0.56 -7.09
N SER A 523 17.90 -0.08 -6.60
CA SER A 523 19.07 -0.47 -7.44
C SER A 523 18.76 -1.61 -8.40
N ILE A 524 17.90 -2.58 -8.00
CA ILE A 524 17.61 -3.80 -8.77
C ILE A 524 16.27 -3.77 -9.49
N ASN A 525 15.40 -2.81 -9.21
CA ASN A 525 14.06 -2.74 -9.79
C ASN A 525 14.10 -2.58 -11.30
N GLN A 526 13.34 -3.42 -12.01
CA GLN A 526 13.10 -3.28 -13.43
C GLN A 526 12.00 -2.26 -13.69
N ALA A 527 12.41 -1.00 -13.89
CA ALA A 527 11.46 0.10 -14.09
C ALA A 527 10.70 -0.06 -15.42
N PRO A 528 9.36 0.00 -15.43
CA PRO A 528 8.57 -0.15 -16.66
C PRO A 528 8.67 1.06 -17.59
N VAL A 529 9.15 2.19 -17.06
CA VAL A 529 9.26 3.48 -17.76
C VAL A 529 10.62 4.11 -17.43
N PRO A 530 11.40 4.58 -18.41
CA PRO A 530 12.74 5.15 -18.19
C PRO A 530 12.77 6.33 -17.21
N GLU A 531 11.80 7.24 -17.29
CA GLU A 531 11.72 8.41 -16.43
C GLU A 531 11.56 8.03 -14.95
N SER A 532 10.84 6.94 -14.66
CA SER A 532 10.69 6.45 -13.29
C SER A 532 12.04 5.93 -12.73
N ARG A 533 12.89 5.37 -13.59
CA ARG A 533 14.27 5.00 -13.21
C ARG A 533 15.11 6.23 -12.92
N MET A 534 15.09 7.24 -13.80
CA MET A 534 15.83 8.48 -13.62
C MET A 534 15.46 9.19 -12.33
N THR A 535 14.16 9.28 -12.02
CA THR A 535 13.66 9.90 -10.79
C THR A 535 14.05 9.11 -9.56
N SER A 536 13.98 7.77 -9.62
CA SER A 536 14.42 6.89 -8.54
C SER A 536 15.92 7.05 -8.25
N ASP A 537 16.74 7.15 -9.28
CA ASP A 537 18.17 7.39 -9.11
C ASP A 537 18.47 8.79 -8.56
N LYS A 538 17.72 9.83 -8.97
CA LYS A 538 17.88 11.22 -8.54
C LYS A 538 17.60 11.43 -7.05
N TYR A 539 16.50 10.87 -6.53
CA TYR A 539 16.07 11.08 -5.15
C TYR A 539 16.33 9.89 -4.24
N ARG A 540 16.52 8.70 -4.78
CA ARG A 540 16.54 7.44 -4.03
C ARG A 540 15.41 7.35 -2.99
N ALA A 541 14.22 7.73 -3.42
CA ALA A 541 13.04 7.85 -2.57
C ALA A 541 12.51 6.48 -2.15
N ILE A 542 12.23 6.36 -0.86
CA ILE A 542 11.64 5.18 -0.24
C ILE A 542 10.41 5.56 0.59
N GLY A 543 9.63 4.57 1.00
CA GLY A 543 8.49 4.76 1.90
C GLY A 543 8.45 3.65 2.94
N LEU A 544 9.14 3.85 4.06
CA LEU A 544 8.99 3.01 5.23
C LEU A 544 7.69 3.36 5.93
N GLY A 545 6.77 2.41 6.02
CA GLY A 545 5.50 2.55 6.73
C GLY A 545 5.35 1.57 7.89
N THR A 546 4.13 1.47 8.39
CA THR A 546 3.78 0.58 9.49
C THR A 546 2.51 -0.18 9.17
N SER A 547 2.41 -1.41 9.67
CA SER A 547 1.18 -2.17 9.83
C SER A 547 1.04 -2.59 11.29
N GLY A 548 -0.14 -3.01 11.72
CA GLY A 548 -0.32 -3.49 13.07
C GLY A 548 -0.38 -2.40 14.13
N TYR A 549 -0.73 -1.18 13.77
CA TYR A 549 -0.77 -0.08 14.73
C TYR A 549 -1.82 -0.31 15.84
N HIS A 550 -3.05 -0.69 15.48
CA HIS A 550 -4.06 -1.02 16.49
C HIS A 550 -3.67 -2.25 17.32
N HIS A 551 -3.04 -3.25 16.69
CA HIS A 551 -2.51 -4.42 17.40
C HIS A 551 -1.40 -4.04 18.39
N TYR A 552 -0.52 -3.11 18.04
CA TYR A 552 0.50 -2.54 18.94
C TYR A 552 -0.13 -1.89 20.16
N LEU A 553 -1.14 -1.03 19.99
CA LEU A 553 -1.86 -0.41 21.11
C LEU A 553 -2.47 -1.45 22.05
N VAL A 554 -3.11 -2.47 21.48
CA VAL A 554 -3.72 -3.56 22.26
C VAL A 554 -2.66 -4.38 23.03
N ASN A 555 -1.50 -4.65 22.45
CA ASN A 555 -0.40 -5.34 23.11
C ASN A 555 0.18 -4.56 24.30
N HIS A 556 0.02 -3.22 24.29
CA HIS A 556 0.44 -2.32 25.37
C HIS A 556 -0.71 -1.90 26.31
N ASP A 557 -1.87 -2.57 26.24
CA ASP A 557 -3.08 -2.28 27.02
C ASP A 557 -3.64 -0.84 26.80
N ILE A 558 -3.38 -0.22 25.66
CA ILE A 558 -3.78 1.16 25.34
C ILE A 558 -5.10 1.18 24.59
N GLN A 559 -6.05 1.98 25.07
CA GLN A 559 -7.33 2.20 24.39
C GLN A 559 -7.19 3.24 23.28
N TRP A 560 -7.93 3.03 22.15
CA TRP A 560 -7.91 3.95 21.02
C TRP A 560 -8.35 5.36 21.38
N GLU A 561 -9.39 5.50 22.18
CA GLU A 561 -9.94 6.78 22.64
C GLU A 561 -9.35 7.15 24.01
N SER A 562 -8.06 7.50 24.04
CA SER A 562 -7.34 7.93 25.24
C SER A 562 -6.23 8.93 24.96
N ASP A 563 -5.89 9.77 25.92
CA ASP A 563 -4.75 10.68 25.81
C ASP A 563 -3.43 9.91 25.75
N GLU A 564 -3.33 8.76 26.41
CA GLU A 564 -2.19 7.85 26.35
C GLU A 564 -1.91 7.38 24.92
N HIS A 565 -2.96 7.09 24.14
CA HIS A 565 -2.82 6.77 22.73
C HIS A 565 -2.13 7.90 21.94
N ILE A 566 -2.50 9.16 22.20
CA ILE A 566 -1.92 10.31 21.49
C ILE A 566 -0.42 10.47 21.87
N GLU A 567 -0.09 10.34 23.15
CA GLU A 567 1.30 10.41 23.63
C GLU A 567 2.17 9.30 23.04
N VAL A 568 1.64 8.07 23.01
CA VAL A 568 2.33 6.91 22.43
C VAL A 568 2.47 7.05 20.93
N ALA A 569 1.46 7.56 20.23
CA ALA A 569 1.53 7.83 18.77
C ALA A 569 2.69 8.78 18.45
N ASP A 570 2.80 9.89 19.17
CA ASP A 570 3.88 10.89 19.00
C ASP A 570 5.26 10.27 19.26
N LYS A 571 5.44 9.64 20.41
CA LYS A 571 6.72 9.05 20.82
C LYS A 571 7.18 7.90 19.92
N LEU A 572 6.26 6.99 19.55
CA LEU A 572 6.57 5.85 18.69
C LEU A 572 7.04 6.32 17.33
N PHE A 573 6.30 7.24 16.69
CA PHE A 573 6.65 7.74 15.36
C PHE A 573 7.86 8.68 15.37
N GLU A 574 8.12 9.40 16.46
CA GLU A 574 9.39 10.11 16.66
C GLU A 574 10.58 9.13 16.65
N ASN A 575 10.48 8.01 17.36
CA ASN A 575 11.54 7.00 17.38
C ASN A 575 11.72 6.33 16.01
N ILE A 576 10.62 5.97 15.32
CA ILE A 576 10.69 5.41 13.96
C ILE A 576 11.40 6.39 13.02
N ALA A 577 11.02 7.67 13.04
CA ALA A 577 11.66 8.71 12.23
C ALA A 577 13.16 8.86 12.57
N TYR A 578 13.50 8.87 13.85
CA TYR A 578 14.89 8.96 14.29
C TYR A 578 15.73 7.79 13.74
N TYR A 579 15.25 6.56 13.89
CA TYR A 579 15.97 5.37 13.43
C TYR A 579 16.03 5.30 11.91
N ALA A 580 14.97 5.70 11.20
CA ALA A 580 14.96 5.73 9.74
C ALA A 580 15.98 6.74 9.18
N ILE A 581 16.03 7.95 9.72
CA ILE A 581 16.99 8.98 9.32
C ILE A 581 18.41 8.54 9.66
N LYS A 582 18.65 8.00 10.87
CA LYS A 582 19.94 7.45 11.27
C LYS A 582 20.41 6.35 10.33
N ALA A 583 19.55 5.38 10.01
CA ALA A 583 19.87 4.28 9.12
C ALA A 583 20.21 4.76 7.70
N SER A 584 19.46 5.71 7.15
CA SER A 584 19.72 6.28 5.83
C SER A 584 21.00 7.14 5.81
N MET A 585 21.32 7.83 6.91
CA MET A 585 22.60 8.55 7.08
C MET A 585 23.78 7.55 7.15
N GLU A 586 23.65 6.44 7.89
CA GLU A 586 24.70 5.40 7.90
C GLU A 586 24.90 4.76 6.51
N LEU A 587 23.82 4.53 5.76
CA LEU A 587 23.93 4.09 4.37
C LEU A 587 24.61 5.14 3.47
N ALA A 588 24.42 6.43 3.74
CA ALA A 588 25.13 7.47 2.98
C ALA A 588 26.64 7.46 3.24
N LYS A 589 27.10 7.12 4.43
CA LYS A 589 28.54 6.92 4.71
C LYS A 589 29.12 5.78 3.87
N GLU A 590 28.33 4.73 3.66
CA GLU A 590 28.76 3.54 2.92
C GLU A 590 28.63 3.69 1.39
N LYS A 591 27.48 4.21 0.93
CA LYS A 591 27.06 4.20 -0.49
C LYS A 591 26.95 5.60 -1.11
N GLY A 592 27.26 6.67 -0.38
CA GLY A 592 27.08 8.07 -0.78
C GLY A 592 25.66 8.59 -0.58
N ALA A 593 25.51 9.91 -0.46
CA ALA A 593 24.23 10.60 -0.40
C ALA A 593 23.45 10.49 -1.72
N TYR A 594 22.11 10.69 -1.67
CA TYR A 594 21.35 10.75 -2.92
C TYR A 594 21.76 11.96 -3.78
N PRO A 595 21.69 11.89 -5.13
CA PRO A 595 22.24 12.92 -6.02
C PRO A 595 21.68 14.33 -5.81
N ALA A 596 20.41 14.47 -5.49
CA ALA A 596 19.78 15.76 -5.25
C ALA A 596 19.85 16.25 -3.77
N PHE A 597 20.82 15.74 -2.98
CA PHE A 597 20.98 16.10 -1.56
C PHE A 597 21.34 17.58 -1.36
N LYS A 598 22.21 18.11 -2.23
CA LYS A 598 22.70 19.50 -2.09
C LYS A 598 21.58 20.49 -2.31
N GLY A 599 21.39 21.38 -1.35
CA GLY A 599 20.29 22.37 -1.32
C GLY A 599 19.02 21.88 -0.65
N SER A 600 18.96 20.61 -0.22
CA SER A 600 17.80 20.06 0.47
C SER A 600 17.70 20.53 1.93
N GLU A 601 16.52 20.41 2.53
CA GLU A 601 16.34 20.65 3.97
C GLU A 601 17.10 19.67 4.85
N TRP A 602 17.49 18.52 4.30
CA TRP A 602 18.38 17.59 4.98
C TRP A 602 19.79 18.19 5.16
N GLU A 603 20.33 18.82 4.10
CA GLU A 603 21.64 19.48 4.14
C GLU A 603 21.62 20.71 5.05
N THR A 604 20.60 21.57 4.92
CA THR A 604 20.50 22.84 5.66
C THR A 604 20.11 22.66 7.13
N GLY A 605 19.57 21.48 7.50
CA GLY A 605 19.04 21.22 8.83
C GLY A 605 17.64 21.76 9.07
N GLU A 606 17.03 22.43 8.11
CA GLU A 606 15.67 22.99 8.20
C GLU A 606 14.62 21.92 8.48
N TYR A 607 14.80 20.71 7.93
CA TYR A 607 13.96 19.56 8.21
C TYR A 607 13.76 19.30 9.72
N PHE A 608 14.84 19.35 10.48
CA PHE A 608 14.84 19.08 11.92
C PHE A 608 14.25 20.25 12.72
N THR A 609 14.62 21.48 12.32
CA THR A 609 14.16 22.71 12.97
C THR A 609 12.65 22.87 12.88
N ARG A 610 12.09 22.66 11.70
CA ARG A 610 10.65 22.77 11.45
C ARG A 610 9.83 21.79 12.27
N ARG A 611 10.37 20.60 12.54
CA ARG A 611 9.70 19.57 13.33
C ARG A 611 9.90 19.73 14.84
N GLY A 612 10.67 20.74 15.26
CA GLY A 612 10.94 21.02 16.66
C GLY A 612 11.81 19.94 17.32
N TYR A 613 12.70 19.31 16.57
CA TYR A 613 13.63 18.29 17.07
C TYR A 613 14.81 18.94 17.78
N THR A 614 14.68 19.16 19.10
CA THR A 614 15.63 19.98 19.91
C THR A 614 16.48 19.18 20.89
N SER A 615 16.20 17.89 21.11
CA SER A 615 17.00 17.06 22.01
C SER A 615 18.42 16.81 21.48
N ASP A 616 19.35 16.47 22.38
CA ASP A 616 20.76 16.27 22.00
C ASP A 616 20.94 15.16 20.95
N ARG A 617 20.15 14.07 21.03
CA ARG A 617 20.17 13.00 20.00
C ARG A 617 19.82 13.54 18.62
N TRP A 618 18.82 14.43 18.53
CA TRP A 618 18.40 15.02 17.28
C TRP A 618 19.39 16.04 16.72
N LYS A 619 19.99 16.87 17.60
CA LYS A 619 21.04 17.82 17.20
C LYS A 619 22.27 17.09 16.64
N GLN A 620 22.66 16.00 17.29
CA GLN A 620 23.77 15.18 16.81
C GLN A 620 23.45 14.55 15.45
N LEU A 621 22.25 13.96 15.29
CA LEU A 621 21.84 13.36 14.03
C LEU A 621 21.76 14.41 12.91
N ALA A 622 21.23 15.61 13.18
CA ALA A 622 21.21 16.70 12.20
C ALA A 622 22.61 17.11 11.74
N ALA A 623 23.57 17.21 12.68
CA ALA A 623 24.96 17.50 12.34
C ALA A 623 25.63 16.37 11.51
N ASP A 624 25.32 15.12 11.83
CA ASP A 624 25.81 13.96 11.08
C ASP A 624 25.22 13.90 9.65
N VAL A 625 23.92 14.18 9.50
CA VAL A 625 23.27 14.29 8.19
C VAL A 625 23.85 15.42 7.36
N ALA A 626 24.08 16.59 7.93
CA ALA A 626 24.71 17.71 7.23
C ALA A 626 26.14 17.35 6.76
N LYS A 627 26.87 16.57 7.56
CA LYS A 627 28.29 16.20 7.30
C LYS A 627 28.41 15.06 6.29
N TYR A 628 27.64 13.99 6.45
CA TYR A 628 27.79 12.75 5.70
C TYR A 628 26.74 12.59 4.61
N GLY A 629 25.70 13.41 4.62
CA GLY A 629 24.52 13.28 3.77
C GLY A 629 23.53 12.25 4.28
N ILE A 630 22.47 12.06 3.52
CA ILE A 630 21.47 11.01 3.71
C ILE A 630 21.31 10.23 2.39
N ARG A 631 21.12 8.92 2.47
CA ARG A 631 21.06 8.05 1.26
C ARG A 631 19.75 8.23 0.48
N ASN A 632 18.66 8.51 1.16
CA ASN A 632 17.32 8.55 0.60
C ASN A 632 16.70 9.93 0.82
N GLY A 633 16.28 10.60 -0.26
CA GLY A 633 15.71 11.95 -0.22
C GLY A 633 14.31 12.03 0.39
N TYR A 634 13.60 10.90 0.42
CA TYR A 634 12.32 10.70 1.12
C TYR A 634 12.36 9.35 1.83
N LEU A 635 11.81 9.25 3.03
CA LEU A 635 12.00 8.10 3.92
C LEU A 635 10.71 7.38 4.32
N MET A 636 9.73 8.10 4.83
CA MET A 636 8.56 7.51 5.49
C MET A 636 7.27 7.79 4.74
N ALA A 637 6.49 6.74 4.51
CA ALA A 637 5.15 6.81 3.96
C ALA A 637 4.33 5.63 4.49
N VAL A 638 3.12 5.89 5.00
CA VAL A 638 2.31 4.83 5.62
C VAL A 638 1.22 4.38 4.67
N ALA A 639 1.46 3.23 4.03
CA ALA A 639 0.53 2.56 3.13
C ALA A 639 -0.61 1.84 3.89
N PRO A 640 -1.75 1.53 3.24
CA PRO A 640 -2.90 0.90 3.90
C PRO A 640 -2.67 -0.57 4.29
N THR A 641 -1.78 -1.30 3.65
CA THR A 641 -1.34 -2.69 3.91
C THR A 641 -2.44 -3.75 4.07
N GLY A 642 -3.63 -3.54 3.49
CA GLY A 642 -4.80 -4.39 3.72
C GLY A 642 -4.60 -5.89 3.47
N SER A 643 -3.82 -6.27 2.44
CA SER A 643 -3.53 -7.69 2.16
C SER A 643 -2.27 -8.20 2.87
N THR A 644 -1.21 -7.38 2.90
CA THR A 644 0.10 -7.83 3.42
C THR A 644 0.09 -7.95 4.94
N SER A 645 -0.70 -7.13 5.66
CA SER A 645 -0.91 -7.27 7.10
C SER A 645 -1.57 -8.60 7.48
N ASN A 646 -2.45 -9.15 6.64
CA ASN A 646 -3.05 -10.46 6.87
C ASN A 646 -2.00 -11.59 6.84
N ILE A 647 -0.98 -11.49 5.97
CA ILE A 647 0.14 -12.44 5.94
C ILE A 647 0.91 -12.41 7.26
N ALA A 648 1.13 -11.21 7.80
CA ALA A 648 1.79 -11.02 9.09
C ALA A 648 0.88 -11.28 10.29
N ASN A 649 -0.39 -11.64 10.09
CA ASN A 649 -1.40 -11.79 11.13
C ASN A 649 -1.39 -10.59 12.10
N THR A 650 -1.57 -9.38 11.53
CA THR A 650 -1.62 -8.12 12.27
C THR A 650 -2.67 -7.19 11.66
N THR A 651 -2.95 -6.03 12.30
CA THR A 651 -3.94 -5.08 11.78
C THR A 651 -3.38 -4.26 10.60
N ALA A 652 -4.27 -3.76 9.74
CA ALA A 652 -3.86 -3.02 8.55
C ALA A 652 -3.39 -1.60 8.91
N GLY A 653 -2.28 -1.16 8.34
CA GLY A 653 -1.76 0.19 8.40
C GLY A 653 -1.80 0.81 9.78
N ILE A 654 -2.39 2.00 9.82
CA ILE A 654 -2.61 2.83 11.02
C ILE A 654 -4.07 2.89 11.44
N ASP A 655 -4.94 2.19 10.72
CA ASP A 655 -6.39 2.25 10.96
C ASP A 655 -6.83 1.39 12.15
N PRO A 656 -7.95 1.74 12.79
CA PRO A 656 -8.62 0.83 13.70
C PRO A 656 -9.16 -0.39 12.94
N ILE A 657 -9.37 -1.49 13.65
CA ILE A 657 -10.00 -2.66 13.04
C ILE A 657 -11.43 -2.35 12.58
N PHE A 658 -11.82 -2.94 11.45
CA PHE A 658 -13.18 -2.79 10.95
C PHE A 658 -14.21 -3.45 11.89
N LYS A 659 -13.99 -4.73 12.20
CA LYS A 659 -14.75 -5.51 13.19
C LYS A 659 -13.83 -6.43 13.97
N LYS A 660 -14.19 -6.75 15.21
CA LYS A 660 -13.46 -7.69 16.06
C LYS A 660 -13.44 -9.09 15.46
N PHE A 661 -14.55 -9.50 14.87
CA PHE A 661 -14.69 -10.73 14.11
C PHE A 661 -15.83 -10.61 13.09
N PHE A 662 -15.69 -11.24 11.95
CA PHE A 662 -16.74 -11.37 10.93
C PHE A 662 -16.43 -12.54 9.99
N ILE A 663 -17.42 -12.97 9.23
CA ILE A 663 -17.26 -14.00 8.21
C ILE A 663 -17.24 -13.29 6.86
N GLU A 664 -16.13 -13.39 6.15
CA GLU A 664 -16.00 -12.90 4.78
C GLU A 664 -16.46 -13.99 3.81
N GLU A 665 -17.41 -13.65 2.95
CA GLU A 665 -17.83 -14.51 1.85
C GLU A 665 -17.17 -14.07 0.54
N LYS A 666 -16.32 -14.91 -0.03
CA LYS A 666 -15.73 -14.70 -1.36
C LYS A 666 -15.91 -15.93 -2.24
N LYS A 667 -16.61 -15.78 -3.36
CA LYS A 667 -16.82 -16.85 -4.36
C LYS A 667 -17.29 -18.17 -3.76
N GLY A 668 -18.22 -18.12 -2.81
CA GLY A 668 -18.78 -19.31 -2.14
C GLY A 668 -17.85 -19.96 -1.10
N SER A 669 -16.79 -19.27 -0.69
CA SER A 669 -15.94 -19.67 0.44
C SER A 669 -16.17 -18.71 1.61
N PHE A 670 -16.47 -19.25 2.78
CA PHE A 670 -16.63 -18.51 4.03
C PHE A 670 -15.32 -18.53 4.80
N THR A 671 -14.73 -17.37 5.06
CA THR A 671 -13.50 -17.24 5.83
C THR A 671 -13.74 -16.36 7.06
N PRO A 672 -13.64 -16.90 8.29
CA PRO A 672 -13.74 -16.09 9.49
C PRO A 672 -12.50 -15.22 9.62
N LYS A 673 -12.72 -13.94 9.86
CA LYS A 673 -11.71 -12.95 10.18
C LYS A 673 -11.84 -12.54 11.63
N THR A 674 -10.74 -12.54 12.35
CA THR A 674 -10.68 -12.08 13.73
C THR A 674 -9.57 -11.05 13.89
N ALA A 675 -9.75 -10.10 14.80
CA ALA A 675 -8.65 -9.23 15.20
C ALA A 675 -7.49 -10.09 15.75
N PRO A 676 -6.22 -9.72 15.50
CA PRO A 676 -5.07 -10.48 16.00
C PRO A 676 -5.09 -10.61 17.52
N ASP A 677 -4.71 -11.79 18.03
CA ASP A 677 -4.60 -12.10 19.47
C ASP A 677 -5.88 -11.76 20.28
N LEU A 678 -7.05 -11.86 19.63
CA LEU A 678 -8.34 -11.56 20.23
C LEU A 678 -8.71 -12.61 21.29
N ASN A 679 -8.85 -12.18 22.53
CA ASN A 679 -9.21 -13.00 23.69
C ASN A 679 -10.08 -12.18 24.67
N ASN A 680 -10.43 -12.74 25.82
CA ASN A 680 -11.31 -12.07 26.80
C ASN A 680 -10.76 -10.73 27.30
N LYS A 681 -9.43 -10.55 27.39
CA LYS A 681 -8.78 -9.28 27.78
C LYS A 681 -8.75 -8.31 26.61
N THR A 682 -8.24 -8.72 25.46
CA THR A 682 -8.03 -7.86 24.29
C THR A 682 -9.33 -7.48 23.59
N PHE A 683 -10.41 -8.25 23.81
CA PHE A 683 -11.73 -7.94 23.27
C PHE A 683 -12.24 -6.53 23.65
N TRP A 684 -11.92 -6.06 24.84
CA TRP A 684 -12.34 -4.73 25.33
C TRP A 684 -11.39 -3.60 24.88
N LEU A 685 -10.15 -3.93 24.55
CA LEU A 685 -9.17 -2.97 24.05
C LEU A 685 -9.39 -2.68 22.56
N TYR A 686 -9.78 -3.69 21.78
CA TYR A 686 -10.12 -3.47 20.38
C TYR A 686 -11.43 -2.69 20.25
N LYS A 687 -11.38 -1.55 19.54
CA LYS A 687 -12.57 -0.80 19.12
C LYS A 687 -12.77 -0.89 17.61
N GLU A 688 -14.01 -1.06 17.20
CA GLU A 688 -14.37 -1.12 15.79
C GLU A 688 -14.44 0.28 15.17
N ALA A 689 -13.92 0.45 13.98
CA ALA A 689 -13.72 1.73 13.31
C ALA A 689 -14.94 2.66 13.31
N HIS A 690 -16.14 2.11 13.04
CA HIS A 690 -17.40 2.88 13.02
C HIS A 690 -17.98 3.19 14.40
N THR A 691 -17.38 2.68 15.47
CA THR A 691 -17.80 2.97 16.86
C THR A 691 -16.91 3.97 17.57
N ILE A 692 -15.82 4.38 16.89
CA ILE A 692 -14.83 5.32 17.41
C ILE A 692 -15.28 6.75 17.12
N ASP A 693 -15.12 7.66 18.08
CA ASP A 693 -15.11 9.09 17.79
C ASP A 693 -13.87 9.43 16.93
N GLN A 694 -14.13 9.80 15.68
CA GLN A 694 -13.09 10.05 14.69
C GLN A 694 -12.14 11.20 15.06
N GLN A 695 -12.52 12.06 15.99
CA GLN A 695 -11.63 13.10 16.52
C GLN A 695 -10.34 12.51 17.12
N TRP A 696 -10.42 11.34 17.76
CA TRP A 696 -9.24 10.64 18.28
C TRP A 696 -8.33 10.12 17.16
N SER A 697 -8.92 9.58 16.09
CA SER A 697 -8.15 9.12 14.93
C SER A 697 -7.45 10.29 14.23
N ILE A 698 -8.12 11.44 14.12
CA ILE A 698 -7.56 12.67 13.53
C ILE A 698 -6.39 13.20 14.38
N LYS A 699 -6.56 13.31 15.69
CA LYS A 699 -5.50 13.73 16.61
C LYS A 699 -4.27 12.83 16.51
N ALA A 700 -4.48 11.50 16.57
CA ALA A 700 -3.40 10.53 16.44
C ALA A 700 -2.72 10.62 15.06
N CYS A 701 -3.47 10.82 13.96
CA CYS A 701 -2.90 11.04 12.65
C CYS A 701 -2.06 12.32 12.58
N GLY A 702 -2.53 13.41 13.18
CA GLY A 702 -1.84 14.70 13.22
C GLY A 702 -0.48 14.60 13.93
N VAL A 703 -0.42 13.99 15.11
CA VAL A 703 0.86 13.85 15.84
C VAL A 703 1.84 12.93 15.10
N ARG A 704 1.37 11.85 14.48
CA ARG A 704 2.20 10.99 13.63
C ARG A 704 2.72 11.74 12.40
N GLN A 705 1.86 12.57 11.76
CA GLN A 705 2.21 13.30 10.53
C GLN A 705 3.40 14.24 10.72
N ARG A 706 3.59 14.79 11.91
CA ARG A 706 4.77 15.60 12.26
C ARG A 706 6.08 14.85 11.98
N HIS A 707 6.11 13.53 12.20
CA HIS A 707 7.31 12.69 12.08
C HIS A 707 7.46 12.03 10.69
N ILE A 708 6.40 12.02 9.88
CA ILE A 708 6.38 11.42 8.55
C ILE A 708 6.65 12.50 7.50
N ASP A 709 7.73 12.34 6.73
CA ASP A 709 8.10 13.31 5.69
C ASP A 709 7.14 13.29 4.49
N GLN A 710 6.61 12.14 4.10
CA GLN A 710 5.56 12.02 3.11
C GLN A 710 4.17 12.05 3.77
N ALA A 711 3.27 11.11 3.46
CA ALA A 711 1.91 11.12 3.98
C ALA A 711 1.47 9.77 4.58
N GLN A 712 0.24 9.70 5.02
CA GLN A 712 -0.41 8.52 5.57
C GLN A 712 -1.69 8.24 4.78
N SER A 713 -1.95 6.97 4.43
CA SER A 713 -3.25 6.54 3.88
C SER A 713 -4.30 6.55 4.99
N PHE A 714 -4.75 7.75 5.35
CA PHE A 714 -5.63 7.99 6.49
C PHE A 714 -7.11 7.96 6.07
N ASN A 715 -7.90 7.04 6.65
CA ASN A 715 -9.32 6.91 6.41
C ASN A 715 -10.15 7.59 7.52
N LEU A 716 -11.30 8.14 7.13
CA LEU A 716 -12.34 8.58 8.06
C LEU A 716 -13.53 7.62 7.97
N TYR A 717 -14.06 7.20 9.11
CA TYR A 717 -15.17 6.27 9.21
C TYR A 717 -16.43 7.01 9.62
N ILE A 718 -17.46 6.94 8.78
CA ILE A 718 -18.73 7.63 9.02
C ILE A 718 -19.89 6.63 9.11
N THR A 719 -20.91 7.01 9.86
CA THR A 719 -22.14 6.22 10.00
C THR A 719 -23.32 6.97 9.39
N PRO A 720 -24.41 6.28 9.01
CA PRO A 720 -25.60 6.92 8.47
C PRO A 720 -26.29 7.92 9.43
N GLN A 721 -25.99 7.84 10.73
CA GLN A 721 -26.53 8.72 11.76
C GLN A 721 -25.80 10.06 11.87
N MET A 722 -24.57 10.16 11.34
CA MET A 722 -23.79 11.40 11.39
C MET A 722 -24.41 12.48 10.53
N LYS A 723 -24.52 13.69 11.08
CA LYS A 723 -25.03 14.85 10.37
C LYS A 723 -23.94 15.44 9.46
N ALA A 724 -24.37 16.10 8.39
CA ALA A 724 -23.45 16.77 7.46
C ALA A 724 -22.49 17.76 8.14
N LYS A 725 -22.94 18.43 9.23
CA LYS A 725 -22.07 19.30 10.03
C LYS A 725 -20.96 18.53 10.72
N GLU A 726 -21.26 17.39 11.29
CA GLU A 726 -20.26 16.54 11.98
C GLU A 726 -19.21 16.05 11.01
N ILE A 727 -19.62 15.64 9.80
CA ILE A 727 -18.68 15.25 8.73
C ILE A 727 -17.81 16.44 8.30
N LEU A 728 -18.39 17.64 8.13
CA LEU A 728 -17.64 18.85 7.82
C LEU A 728 -16.61 19.18 8.90
N ASP A 729 -16.99 19.05 10.17
CA ASP A 729 -16.11 19.30 11.31
C ASP A 729 -14.89 18.35 11.31
N LEU A 730 -15.04 17.09 10.83
CA LEU A 730 -13.91 16.15 10.66
C LEU A 730 -12.90 16.65 9.61
N TYR A 731 -13.36 17.17 8.48
CA TYR A 731 -12.45 17.73 7.46
C TYR A 731 -11.73 18.98 7.96
N ILE A 732 -12.43 19.85 8.69
CA ILE A 732 -11.85 21.05 9.29
C ILE A 732 -10.81 20.68 10.34
N GLU A 733 -11.11 19.69 11.19
CA GLU A 733 -10.16 19.25 12.20
C GLU A 733 -8.94 18.58 11.58
N ALA A 734 -9.11 17.74 10.57
CA ALA A 734 -7.99 17.13 9.85
C ALA A 734 -7.04 18.19 9.26
N TYR A 735 -7.59 19.24 8.64
CA TYR A 735 -6.82 20.39 8.17
C TYR A 735 -6.06 21.09 9.30
N LYS A 736 -6.72 21.39 10.42
CA LYS A 736 -6.12 22.07 11.58
C LYS A 736 -5.00 21.27 12.25
N GLN A 737 -5.11 19.94 12.23
CA GLN A 737 -4.09 19.03 12.77
C GLN A 737 -2.88 18.83 11.82
N GLY A 738 -2.84 19.52 10.68
CA GLY A 738 -1.73 19.45 9.73
C GLY A 738 -1.61 18.10 9.03
N ILE A 739 -2.71 17.37 8.90
CA ILE A 739 -2.78 16.14 8.11
C ILE A 739 -2.59 16.49 6.63
N LYS A 740 -1.75 15.75 5.93
CA LYS A 740 -1.42 16.00 4.52
C LYS A 740 -2.46 15.48 3.55
N THR A 741 -3.06 14.33 3.86
CA THR A 741 -3.99 13.63 2.96
C THR A 741 -5.12 12.98 3.73
N ILE A 742 -6.34 12.99 3.15
CA ILE A 742 -7.46 12.14 3.56
C ILE A 742 -7.71 11.17 2.41
N TYR A 743 -7.66 9.88 2.69
CA TYR A 743 -7.86 8.82 1.72
C TYR A 743 -9.35 8.54 1.53
N TYR A 744 -9.89 7.44 2.01
CA TYR A 744 -11.32 7.16 1.89
C TYR A 744 -12.17 7.76 3.00
N ILE A 745 -13.36 8.19 2.63
CA ILE A 745 -14.47 8.29 3.58
C ILE A 745 -15.19 6.93 3.58
N ARG A 746 -14.98 6.14 4.63
CA ARG A 746 -15.56 4.80 4.80
C ARG A 746 -16.95 4.90 5.39
N ASN A 747 -18.00 4.78 4.56
CA ASN A 747 -19.39 4.78 5.02
C ASN A 747 -19.82 3.35 5.35
N GLN A 748 -20.36 3.14 6.55
CA GLN A 748 -20.79 1.82 7.02
C GLN A 748 -21.77 1.10 6.08
N SER A 749 -22.58 1.83 5.32
CA SER A 749 -23.53 1.26 4.36
C SER A 749 -22.91 0.81 3.04
N LEU A 750 -21.71 1.30 2.68
CA LEU A 750 -21.01 1.00 1.41
C LEU A 750 -20.02 -0.16 1.51
N GLU A 751 -19.63 -0.54 2.73
CA GLU A 751 -18.59 -1.56 2.93
C GLU A 751 -19.03 -3.00 2.61
N MET A 752 -20.30 -3.21 2.27
CA MET A 752 -20.77 -4.51 1.78
C MET A 752 -20.30 -4.83 0.36
N ASP A 753 -19.86 -3.80 -0.40
CA ASP A 753 -19.29 -3.95 -1.74
C ASP A 753 -17.80 -3.50 -1.75
N GLU A 754 -16.93 -4.29 -1.14
CA GLU A 754 -15.50 -3.97 -1.08
C GLU A 754 -14.88 -3.78 -2.46
N CYS A 755 -14.26 -2.64 -2.65
CA CYS A 755 -13.36 -2.36 -3.76
C CYS A 755 -12.18 -3.33 -3.72
N THR A 756 -12.28 -4.43 -4.48
CA THR A 756 -11.21 -5.43 -4.64
C THR A 756 -9.92 -4.86 -5.25
N SER A 757 -9.96 -3.61 -5.76
CA SER A 757 -8.79 -2.90 -6.30
C SER A 757 -7.93 -2.22 -5.23
N CYS A 758 -8.46 -1.96 -4.04
CA CYS A 758 -7.75 -1.25 -2.96
C CYS A 758 -7.24 -2.18 -1.85
N SER A 759 -7.60 -3.45 -1.83
CA SER A 759 -7.08 -4.45 -0.90
C SER A 759 -5.75 -5.01 -1.41
N SER A 760 -4.74 -4.19 -1.47
CA SER A 760 -3.38 -4.62 -1.86
C SER A 760 -2.42 -4.58 -0.69
#